data_d7e6c67daf22fc0a780576bbed7014e4
#
_entry.id   d7e6c67daf22fc0a780576bbed7014e4
#
_cell.length_a   1.000
_cell.length_b   1.000
_cell.length_c   1.000
_cell.angle_alpha   90.00
_cell.angle_beta   90.00
_cell.angle_gamma   90.00
#
_symmetry.space_group_name_H-M   'P 1'
#
loop_
_entity.id
_entity.type
_entity.pdbx_description
1 polymer ?
#
loop_
_entity_poly.entity_id
_entity_poly.type
_entity_poly.pdbx_seq_one_letter_code
_entity_poly.pdbx_strand_id
1 'polypeptide(L)'
;LAQPFNIRYPLVDGQGNFGSVDGDGAAAMRYTEARMAKLTMHLLDDIEKDTVDFYPNFDDTLMQPVVLPARFPNLLVNGADGIAVGMATNIPPHNLGEVINGVIAQMKNPDITIDELMDYIPAPDFPTGGLIMGRNAIRKAYKTGKGTIIVRARTEIEEYTSHGQQKSRIVVYELPYQVNKAKLIENIADLVKDKRLEGISDITEESDRNGMRIVIEVKKDFNAQVVLNNLFKHTQMQVSDGLIMLALDKGQPKLLNLKEIIGCYIEHQREVIVRRTKFDLRKAEERSHILEGLIIAQDNIDRVVEIIRSSRDSAEAAERLTAEFSLSDRQTKAILEMQLQRLTHLQADNLRNEYEKLRETIIDLRDILDKPERVDSIIETELTECRDKYDSPRRTEIATDYEEMEVGDFIEKEDVVISMTHDGYIKRISLSEYKVQDRGGVGVTAHKTKDEDFIEKMFVSSTHDSLLFFSNRGKVYSIKAYEIPETLKAARGRAIINLIQVETGEKITAVIPMKEKCEGFMFMATAHGVVKKTEMAEFASIRKSGKIAVRLDEGDELVAVDFTEGDEDIIIASNSGKCIRFSERDVSDMGRNSRGVRSMKLDEDDYIVDMAVLKEGCEILTVTENGFGKRSELDAYRRQTRAGKGVKAGEFTEETGNLVGLKLVSPDDDIVVIADNGVAIRMRASGISKFGRATKGVRIMRLKGDAKIVSVTKCVSSENDKAIMNTEEKHYDNPPLPEEDAAENAEEQEFVDREL
;
A
#
# COMPACT_ATOMS: atom_id res chain seq x y z
N LEU A 1 -9.78 10.66 26.99
CA LEU A 1 -9.51 12.09 26.81
C LEU A 1 -8.22 12.56 27.50
N ALA A 2 -7.66 11.79 28.49
CA ALA A 2 -6.43 12.10 29.20
C ALA A 2 -5.18 11.39 28.65
N GLN A 3 -5.32 10.50 27.68
CA GLN A 3 -4.23 9.68 27.15
C GLN A 3 -3.53 10.40 25.99
N PRO A 4 -2.26 10.86 26.12
CA PRO A 4 -1.55 11.63 25.11
C PRO A 4 -1.17 10.79 23.86
N PHE A 5 -1.28 9.47 23.94
CA PHE A 5 -1.09 8.55 22.81
C PHE A 5 -2.38 8.26 22.02
N ASN A 6 -3.56 8.63 22.56
CA ASN A 6 -4.85 8.46 21.89
C ASN A 6 -5.44 9.78 21.37
N ILE A 7 -5.13 10.89 22.02
CA ILE A 7 -5.67 12.22 21.71
C ILE A 7 -4.52 13.14 21.33
N ARG A 8 -4.59 13.78 20.19
CA ARG A 8 -3.53 14.68 19.72
C ARG A 8 -3.36 15.91 20.60
N TYR A 9 -4.48 16.46 21.08
CA TYR A 9 -4.56 17.55 22.04
C TYR A 9 -5.46 17.13 23.21
N PRO A 10 -4.89 16.58 24.29
CA PRO A 10 -5.67 16.09 25.42
C PRO A 10 -6.61 17.13 26.01
N LEU A 11 -7.86 16.72 26.24
CA LEU A 11 -8.93 17.58 26.80
C LEU A 11 -9.05 17.42 28.32
N VAL A 12 -8.44 16.40 28.90
CA VAL A 12 -8.36 16.15 30.34
C VAL A 12 -6.88 16.13 30.73
N ASP A 13 -6.55 16.96 31.71
CA ASP A 13 -5.25 16.96 32.38
C ASP A 13 -5.32 15.96 33.55
N GLY A 14 -4.70 14.80 33.35
CA GLY A 14 -4.72 13.69 34.30
C GLY A 14 -3.41 13.59 35.07
N GLN A 15 -3.50 13.41 36.39
CA GLN A 15 -2.37 13.07 37.23
C GLN A 15 -2.49 11.63 37.73
N GLY A 16 -1.43 10.84 37.56
CA GLY A 16 -1.42 9.40 37.83
C GLY A 16 -1.38 8.58 36.55
N ASN A 17 -1.61 7.26 36.66
CA ASN A 17 -1.57 6.35 35.54
C ASN A 17 -2.96 6.21 34.90
N PHE A 18 -3.10 6.69 33.66
CA PHE A 18 -4.30 6.56 32.82
C PHE A 18 -4.16 5.50 31.71
N GLY A 19 -3.20 4.60 31.84
CA GLY A 19 -2.87 3.56 30.86
C GLY A 19 -1.63 3.91 30.03
N SER A 20 -1.17 2.94 29.23
CA SER A 20 0.03 3.07 28.40
C SER A 20 -0.21 2.57 26.97
N VAL A 21 0.74 2.84 26.07
CA VAL A 21 0.77 2.29 24.70
C VAL A 21 0.86 0.75 24.70
N ASP A 22 1.28 0.14 25.79
CA ASP A 22 1.34 -1.31 26.00
C ASP A 22 -0.06 -1.93 26.22
N GLY A 23 -1.07 -1.10 26.37
CA GLY A 23 -2.44 -1.54 26.60
C GLY A 23 -2.75 -1.79 28.08
N ASP A 24 -1.89 -1.31 28.99
CA ASP A 24 -2.18 -1.34 30.40
C ASP A 24 -3.42 -0.52 30.72
N GLY A 25 -4.26 -1.03 31.60
CA GLY A 25 -5.41 -0.33 32.11
C GLY A 25 -5.02 0.88 32.96
N ALA A 26 -5.94 1.83 33.12
CA ALA A 26 -5.76 2.91 34.08
C ALA A 26 -5.67 2.35 35.50
N ALA A 27 -4.90 3.02 36.37
CA ALA A 27 -4.87 2.75 37.80
C ALA A 27 -6.27 2.93 38.41
N ALA A 28 -6.51 2.31 39.58
CA ALA A 28 -7.76 2.52 40.30
C ALA A 28 -7.99 4.01 40.57
N MET A 29 -9.24 4.47 40.42
CA MET A 29 -9.61 5.90 40.47
C MET A 29 -9.18 6.62 41.76
N ARG A 30 -8.93 5.89 42.86
CA ARG A 30 -8.40 6.46 44.10
C ARG A 30 -6.94 6.91 44.02
N TYR A 31 -6.24 6.56 42.92
CA TYR A 31 -4.82 6.94 42.67
C TYR A 31 -4.67 7.93 41.53
N THR A 32 -5.78 8.40 40.96
CA THR A 32 -5.75 9.33 39.84
C THR A 32 -6.52 10.57 40.14
N GLU A 33 -6.05 11.71 39.64
CA GLU A 33 -6.74 12.99 39.65
C GLU A 33 -6.98 13.44 38.21
N ALA A 34 -8.09 14.12 37.98
CA ALA A 34 -8.44 14.63 36.66
C ALA A 34 -9.03 16.03 36.76
N ARG A 35 -8.61 16.91 35.86
CA ARG A 35 -9.15 18.25 35.68
C ARG A 35 -9.25 18.59 34.21
N MET A 36 -10.04 19.60 33.85
CA MET A 36 -10.09 20.06 32.47
C MET A 36 -8.74 20.67 32.07
N ALA A 37 -8.27 20.28 30.87
CA ALA A 37 -7.10 20.93 30.29
C ALA A 37 -7.43 22.40 29.93
N LYS A 38 -6.41 23.25 29.88
CA LYS A 38 -6.60 24.68 29.56
C LYS A 38 -7.25 24.90 28.18
N LEU A 39 -6.91 24.06 27.20
CA LEU A 39 -7.50 24.11 25.87
C LEU A 39 -9.02 23.78 25.91
N THR A 40 -9.44 22.90 26.81
CA THR A 40 -10.84 22.47 26.95
C THR A 40 -11.76 23.62 27.35
N MET A 41 -11.24 24.60 28.07
CA MET A 41 -12.03 25.80 28.43
C MET A 41 -12.55 26.52 27.18
N HIS A 42 -11.76 26.53 26.09
CA HIS A 42 -12.15 27.15 24.82
C HIS A 42 -13.27 26.41 24.07
N LEU A 43 -13.59 25.19 24.48
CA LEU A 43 -14.79 24.51 23.98
C LEU A 43 -16.07 25.01 24.66
N LEU A 44 -15.94 25.54 25.87
CA LEU A 44 -17.06 25.94 26.74
C LEU A 44 -17.20 27.47 26.87
N ASP A 45 -16.25 28.25 26.34
CA ASP A 45 -16.29 29.69 26.42
C ASP A 45 -17.62 30.25 25.91
N ASP A 46 -18.20 31.16 26.68
CA ASP A 46 -19.48 31.86 26.39
C ASP A 46 -20.70 30.92 26.29
N ILE A 47 -20.67 29.70 26.84
CA ILE A 47 -21.81 28.78 26.82
C ILE A 47 -23.04 29.33 27.59
N GLU A 48 -22.83 30.19 28.60
CA GLU A 48 -23.85 30.85 29.38
C GLU A 48 -24.47 32.07 28.69
N LYS A 49 -23.97 32.43 27.50
CA LYS A 49 -24.44 33.62 26.74
C LYS A 49 -25.41 33.26 25.61
N ASP A 50 -26.18 32.22 25.76
CA ASP A 50 -27.18 31.81 24.76
C ASP A 50 -26.60 31.46 23.38
N THR A 51 -25.33 31.05 23.34
CA THR A 51 -24.57 30.81 22.10
C THR A 51 -25.03 29.55 21.39
N VAL A 52 -25.54 28.56 22.11
CA VAL A 52 -25.98 27.25 21.61
C VAL A 52 -27.36 26.89 22.22
N ASP A 53 -28.03 25.96 21.54
CA ASP A 53 -29.32 25.45 22.04
C ASP A 53 -29.10 24.36 23.08
N PHE A 54 -30.09 24.25 24.01
CA PHE A 54 -30.10 23.27 25.08
C PHE A 54 -31.35 22.40 24.97
N TYR A 55 -31.24 21.14 25.41
CA TYR A 55 -32.36 20.21 25.53
C TYR A 55 -32.26 19.44 26.86
N PRO A 56 -33.38 18.88 27.35
CA PRO A 56 -33.36 18.09 28.58
C PRO A 56 -32.43 16.87 28.44
N ASN A 57 -31.75 16.48 29.53
CA ASN A 57 -31.04 15.22 29.63
C ASN A 57 -32.03 14.04 29.72
N PHE A 58 -31.52 12.80 29.82
CA PHE A 58 -32.31 11.58 29.79
C PHE A 58 -33.45 11.52 30.86
N ASP A 59 -33.23 12.09 32.03
CA ASP A 59 -34.19 12.09 33.14
C ASP A 59 -34.91 13.44 33.37
N ASP A 60 -34.80 14.36 32.42
CA ASP A 60 -35.36 15.72 32.43
C ASP A 60 -34.98 16.56 33.66
N THR A 61 -33.93 16.18 34.39
CA THR A 61 -33.47 16.87 35.60
C THR A 61 -32.54 18.05 35.30
N LEU A 62 -31.79 17.99 34.19
CA LEU A 62 -30.82 18.99 33.76
C LEU A 62 -30.95 19.29 32.26
N MET A 63 -30.49 20.49 31.88
CA MET A 63 -30.36 20.88 30.48
C MET A 63 -28.95 20.64 30.01
N GLN A 64 -28.81 20.08 28.81
CA GLN A 64 -27.52 19.85 28.16
C GLN A 64 -27.47 20.53 26.79
N PRO A 65 -26.29 21.02 26.36
CA PRO A 65 -26.17 21.68 25.06
C PRO A 65 -26.29 20.68 23.92
N VAL A 66 -26.91 21.08 22.80
CA VAL A 66 -26.94 20.30 21.56
C VAL A 66 -25.57 20.14 20.97
N VAL A 67 -24.79 21.23 20.95
CA VAL A 67 -23.38 21.31 20.54
C VAL A 67 -22.65 22.29 21.46
N LEU A 68 -21.33 22.25 21.51
CA LEU A 68 -20.55 23.21 22.28
C LEU A 68 -20.23 24.45 21.41
N PRO A 69 -20.00 25.64 22.01
CA PRO A 69 -19.54 26.83 21.29
C PRO A 69 -18.22 26.60 20.52
N ALA A 70 -17.30 25.83 21.09
CA ALA A 70 -16.10 25.28 20.47
C ALA A 70 -15.26 26.29 19.67
N ARG A 71 -14.53 27.18 20.35
CA ARG A 71 -13.66 28.20 19.71
C ARG A 71 -12.55 27.68 18.81
N PHE A 72 -12.30 26.36 18.79
CA PHE A 72 -11.39 25.73 17.85
C PHE A 72 -12.03 24.49 17.22
N PRO A 73 -11.65 24.08 16.02
CA PRO A 73 -12.31 23.00 15.24
C PRO A 73 -11.93 21.61 15.77
N ASN A 74 -12.42 21.26 16.97
CA ASN A 74 -12.05 20.05 17.71
C ASN A 74 -12.30 18.77 16.93
N LEU A 75 -13.32 18.70 16.07
CA LEU A 75 -13.62 17.53 15.26
C LEU A 75 -12.45 17.15 14.34
N LEU A 76 -11.81 18.12 13.70
CA LEU A 76 -10.63 17.88 12.88
C LEU A 76 -9.36 17.74 13.71
N VAL A 77 -9.21 18.54 14.77
CA VAL A 77 -7.99 18.60 15.60
C VAL A 77 -7.78 17.29 16.35
N ASN A 78 -8.78 16.77 17.02
CA ASN A 78 -8.70 15.52 17.79
C ASN A 78 -9.29 14.30 17.06
N GLY A 79 -9.98 14.52 15.94
CA GLY A 79 -10.65 13.45 15.22
C GLY A 79 -11.88 12.89 15.93
N ALA A 80 -12.49 11.91 15.31
CA ALA A 80 -13.61 11.15 15.87
C ALA A 80 -13.64 9.75 15.28
N ASP A 81 -13.86 8.74 16.12
CA ASP A 81 -14.03 7.35 15.76
C ASP A 81 -15.32 6.83 16.39
N GLY A 82 -16.16 6.16 15.61
CA GLY A 82 -17.42 5.62 16.09
C GLY A 82 -18.12 4.71 15.10
N ILE A 83 -18.79 3.69 15.66
CA ILE A 83 -19.56 2.70 14.91
C ILE A 83 -21.02 2.79 15.34
N ALA A 84 -21.90 3.11 14.38
CA ALA A 84 -23.35 3.11 14.57
C ALA A 84 -24.01 2.02 13.71
N VAL A 85 -25.32 1.87 13.84
CA VAL A 85 -26.08 0.94 12.99
C VAL A 85 -26.17 1.50 11.57
N GLY A 86 -25.59 0.78 10.61
CA GLY A 86 -25.63 1.15 9.20
C GLY A 86 -24.65 2.25 8.78
N MET A 87 -23.87 2.81 9.69
CA MET A 87 -22.87 3.84 9.38
C MET A 87 -21.70 3.81 10.38
N ALA A 88 -20.54 4.30 9.94
CA ALA A 88 -19.36 4.48 10.77
C ALA A 88 -18.67 5.79 10.42
N THR A 89 -17.99 6.38 11.39
CA THR A 89 -17.11 7.53 11.19
C THR A 89 -15.70 7.16 11.62
N ASN A 90 -14.70 7.64 10.89
CA ASN A 90 -13.30 7.61 11.28
C ASN A 90 -12.64 8.86 10.70
N ILE A 91 -12.63 9.93 11.47
CA ILE A 91 -12.00 11.20 11.16
C ILE A 91 -10.67 11.24 11.91
N PRO A 92 -9.53 11.20 11.24
CA PRO A 92 -8.23 11.22 11.90
C PRO A 92 -7.95 12.58 12.56
N PRO A 93 -7.09 12.63 13.58
CA PRO A 93 -6.63 13.87 14.18
C PRO A 93 -5.70 14.64 13.26
N HIS A 94 -5.65 15.98 13.45
CA HIS A 94 -4.83 16.90 12.68
C HIS A 94 -4.09 17.89 13.58
N ASN A 95 -3.08 18.54 13.03
CA ASN A 95 -2.36 19.60 13.72
C ASN A 95 -3.23 20.85 13.91
N LEU A 96 -3.26 21.40 15.12
CA LEU A 96 -4.10 22.56 15.49
C LEU A 96 -3.78 23.80 14.64
N GLY A 97 -2.51 24.14 14.51
CA GLY A 97 -2.06 25.31 13.76
C GLY A 97 -2.38 25.19 12.27
N GLU A 98 -2.18 24.00 11.69
CA GLU A 98 -2.51 23.72 10.30
C GLU A 98 -4.01 23.85 10.04
N VAL A 99 -4.85 23.28 10.89
CA VAL A 99 -6.32 23.36 10.75
C VAL A 99 -6.81 24.79 10.90
N ILE A 100 -6.32 25.54 11.90
CA ILE A 100 -6.68 26.96 12.07
C ILE A 100 -6.27 27.78 10.85
N ASN A 101 -5.06 27.58 10.33
CA ASN A 101 -4.61 28.28 9.13
C ASN A 101 -5.50 27.94 7.92
N GLY A 102 -5.92 26.69 7.77
CA GLY A 102 -6.86 26.25 6.74
C GLY A 102 -8.25 26.89 6.88
N VAL A 103 -8.78 27.00 8.12
CA VAL A 103 -10.04 27.69 8.40
C VAL A 103 -9.95 29.17 8.01
N ILE A 104 -8.89 29.87 8.40
CA ILE A 104 -8.66 31.27 8.07
C ILE A 104 -8.52 31.46 6.56
N ALA A 105 -7.80 30.56 5.87
CA ALA A 105 -7.66 30.60 4.43
C ALA A 105 -9.01 30.45 3.71
N GLN A 106 -9.87 29.54 4.15
CA GLN A 106 -11.21 29.35 3.58
C GLN A 106 -12.16 30.50 3.90
N MET A 107 -12.04 31.14 5.08
CA MET A 107 -12.80 32.36 5.41
C MET A 107 -12.44 33.51 4.47
N LYS A 108 -11.15 33.69 4.17
CA LYS A 108 -10.68 34.74 3.26
C LYS A 108 -10.97 34.47 1.79
N ASN A 109 -10.97 33.19 1.40
CA ASN A 109 -11.29 32.76 0.04
C ASN A 109 -12.31 31.60 0.07
N PRO A 110 -13.64 31.90 0.03
CA PRO A 110 -14.67 30.87 0.04
C PRO A 110 -14.59 29.90 -1.15
N ASP A 111 -13.97 30.30 -2.26
CA ASP A 111 -13.82 29.47 -3.45
C ASP A 111 -12.54 28.62 -3.45
N ILE A 112 -11.74 28.66 -2.37
CA ILE A 112 -10.51 27.86 -2.21
C ILE A 112 -10.78 26.39 -2.55
N THR A 113 -9.90 25.80 -3.35
CA THR A 113 -9.99 24.38 -3.71
C THR A 113 -9.44 23.50 -2.60
N ILE A 114 -9.80 22.21 -2.61
CA ILE A 114 -9.25 21.24 -1.63
C ILE A 114 -7.73 21.08 -1.83
N ASP A 115 -7.24 21.19 -3.06
CA ASP A 115 -5.81 21.11 -3.33
C ASP A 115 -5.04 22.29 -2.70
N GLU A 116 -5.58 23.50 -2.75
CA GLU A 116 -5.03 24.68 -2.08
C GLU A 116 -5.17 24.58 -0.54
N LEU A 117 -6.26 24.01 -0.03
CA LEU A 117 -6.42 23.72 1.40
C LEU A 117 -5.37 22.73 1.91
N MET A 118 -4.92 21.80 1.08
CA MET A 118 -3.85 20.85 1.43
C MET A 118 -2.47 21.49 1.54
N ASP A 119 -2.28 22.73 1.12
CA ASP A 119 -1.06 23.49 1.41
C ASP A 119 -1.03 23.95 2.88
N TYR A 120 -2.19 24.11 3.51
CA TYR A 120 -2.34 24.45 4.93
C TYR A 120 -2.52 23.20 5.79
N ILE A 121 -3.29 22.20 5.33
CA ILE A 121 -3.62 20.95 6.03
C ILE A 121 -3.15 19.78 5.17
N PRO A 122 -1.84 19.47 5.16
CA PRO A 122 -1.27 18.52 4.20
C PRO A 122 -1.71 17.08 4.45
N ALA A 123 -1.95 16.68 5.71
CA ALA A 123 -2.29 15.32 6.11
C ALA A 123 -2.79 15.26 7.55
N PRO A 124 -3.36 14.13 8.00
CA PRO A 124 -3.54 13.83 9.42
C PRO A 124 -2.25 13.95 10.22
N ASP A 125 -2.36 14.23 11.52
CA ASP A 125 -1.24 14.34 12.46
C ASP A 125 -1.53 13.51 13.71
N PHE A 126 -1.03 12.28 13.71
CA PHE A 126 -1.31 11.31 14.76
C PHE A 126 -0.52 11.59 16.05
N PRO A 127 -1.10 11.36 17.25
CA PRO A 127 -0.43 11.58 18.52
C PRO A 127 0.83 10.71 18.70
N THR A 128 0.88 9.53 18.07
CA THR A 128 2.00 8.58 18.13
C THR A 128 3.06 8.80 17.05
N GLY A 129 2.90 9.82 16.19
CA GLY A 129 3.82 10.08 15.07
C GLY A 129 3.64 9.10 13.93
N GLY A 130 4.74 8.50 13.47
CA GLY A 130 4.77 7.59 12.33
C GLY A 130 4.88 8.29 10.98
N LEU A 131 4.87 7.50 9.90
CA LEU A 131 4.99 7.99 8.52
C LEU A 131 3.72 7.68 7.73
N ILE A 132 3.11 8.69 7.11
CA ILE A 132 2.03 8.49 6.14
C ILE A 132 2.65 8.29 4.76
N MET A 133 2.26 7.21 4.09
CA MET A 133 2.83 6.79 2.82
C MET A 133 2.01 7.32 1.65
N GLY A 134 2.57 8.32 0.94
CA GLY A 134 2.03 8.89 -0.30
C GLY A 134 0.93 9.95 -0.09
N ARG A 135 1.01 11.04 -0.88
CA ARG A 135 0.06 12.18 -0.84
C ARG A 135 -1.26 11.93 -1.60
N ASN A 136 -1.25 11.04 -2.60
CA ASN A 136 -2.41 10.82 -3.46
C ASN A 136 -3.60 10.18 -2.73
N ALA A 137 -3.33 9.29 -1.78
CA ALA A 137 -4.37 8.66 -0.96
C ALA A 137 -5.07 9.69 -0.06
N ILE A 138 -4.30 10.60 0.57
CA ILE A 138 -4.80 11.69 1.40
C ILE A 138 -5.67 12.64 0.56
N ARG A 139 -5.15 13.07 -0.61
CA ARG A 139 -5.87 13.93 -1.56
C ARG A 139 -7.23 13.35 -1.94
N LYS A 140 -7.26 12.05 -2.26
CA LYS A 140 -8.51 11.34 -2.57
C LYS A 140 -9.48 11.34 -1.39
N ALA A 141 -8.99 11.04 -0.18
CA ALA A 141 -9.80 11.03 1.03
C ALA A 141 -10.39 12.43 1.33
N TYR A 142 -9.59 13.47 1.25
CA TYR A 142 -10.03 14.86 1.49
C TYR A 142 -11.02 15.36 0.44
N LYS A 143 -10.89 14.92 -0.83
CA LYS A 143 -11.84 15.29 -1.91
C LYS A 143 -13.18 14.57 -1.81
N THR A 144 -13.20 13.33 -1.33
CA THR A 144 -14.39 12.49 -1.36
C THR A 144 -15.01 12.25 0.03
N GLY A 145 -14.34 12.67 1.09
CA GLY A 145 -14.72 12.32 2.47
C GLY A 145 -14.43 10.85 2.83
N LYS A 146 -13.90 10.04 1.89
CA LYS A 146 -13.61 8.61 2.12
C LYS A 146 -12.35 8.18 1.39
N GLY A 147 -11.49 7.44 2.10
CA GLY A 147 -10.25 6.92 1.53
C GLY A 147 -9.56 5.97 2.48
N THR A 148 -8.39 5.47 2.06
CA THR A 148 -7.53 4.64 2.89
C THR A 148 -6.12 5.17 2.76
N ILE A 149 -5.47 5.45 3.87
CA ILE A 149 -4.07 5.84 3.94
C ILE A 149 -3.26 4.72 4.57
N ILE A 150 -1.98 4.65 4.22
CA ILE A 150 -1.05 3.70 4.82
C ILE A 150 -0.18 4.47 5.80
N VAL A 151 -0.12 3.97 7.03
CA VAL A 151 0.73 4.53 8.10
C VAL A 151 1.76 3.49 8.50
N ARG A 152 3.04 3.88 8.51
CA ARG A 152 4.17 3.05 8.92
C ARG A 152 4.78 3.50 10.23
N ALA A 153 5.35 2.56 10.95
CA ALA A 153 6.26 2.81 12.06
C ALA A 153 7.50 3.59 11.59
N ARG A 154 8.02 4.47 12.43
CA ARG A 154 9.31 5.13 12.20
C ARG A 154 10.42 4.21 12.67
N THR A 155 11.32 3.85 11.75
CA THR A 155 12.37 2.87 12.00
C THR A 155 13.71 3.36 11.47
N GLU A 156 14.80 2.91 12.12
CA GLU A 156 16.17 3.08 11.64
C GLU A 156 16.88 1.73 11.67
N ILE A 157 17.79 1.53 10.71
CA ILE A 157 18.68 0.38 10.69
C ILE A 157 20.02 0.85 11.24
N GLU A 158 20.42 0.29 12.38
CA GLU A 158 21.68 0.58 13.03
C GLU A 158 22.67 -0.59 12.79
N GLU A 159 23.88 -0.27 12.33
CA GLU A 159 24.98 -1.21 12.26
C GLU A 159 25.88 -1.05 13.49
N TYR A 160 26.28 -2.17 14.10
CA TYR A 160 27.12 -2.15 15.29
C TYR A 160 28.04 -3.37 15.32
N THR A 161 29.15 -3.22 16.04
CA THR A 161 30.13 -4.30 16.21
C THR A 161 29.93 -4.97 17.56
N SER A 162 29.66 -6.31 17.56
CA SER A 162 29.56 -7.10 18.76
C SER A 162 30.52 -8.31 18.66
N HIS A 163 31.40 -8.47 19.64
CA HIS A 163 32.41 -9.54 19.68
C HIS A 163 33.28 -9.62 18.42
N GLY A 164 33.64 -8.47 17.83
CA GLY A 164 34.44 -8.37 16.61
C GLY A 164 33.71 -8.75 15.31
N GLN A 165 32.39 -8.87 15.36
CA GLN A 165 31.55 -9.11 14.18
C GLN A 165 30.59 -7.94 13.94
N GLN A 166 30.45 -7.53 12.69
CA GLN A 166 29.46 -6.54 12.28
C GLN A 166 28.09 -7.18 12.30
N LYS A 167 27.13 -6.51 12.95
CA LYS A 167 25.73 -6.91 13.07
C LYS A 167 24.84 -5.72 12.75
N SER A 168 23.63 -6.00 12.31
CA SER A 168 22.60 -4.99 12.06
C SER A 168 21.41 -5.22 12.99
N ARG A 169 20.76 -4.13 13.39
CA ARG A 169 19.50 -4.15 14.14
C ARG A 169 18.53 -3.14 13.59
N ILE A 170 17.25 -3.42 13.68
CA ILE A 170 16.16 -2.52 13.32
C ILE A 170 15.64 -1.92 14.62
N VAL A 171 15.66 -0.60 14.71
CA VAL A 171 15.16 0.14 15.88
C VAL A 171 13.87 0.85 15.49
N VAL A 172 12.81 0.66 16.29
CA VAL A 172 11.49 1.27 16.08
C VAL A 172 11.29 2.35 17.13
N TYR A 173 11.08 3.60 16.69
CA TYR A 173 10.90 4.77 17.58
C TYR A 173 9.45 5.19 17.69
N GLU A 174 8.64 4.99 16.64
CA GLU A 174 7.23 5.38 16.61
C GLU A 174 6.41 4.26 15.98
N LEU A 175 5.19 4.07 16.47
CA LEU A 175 4.24 3.10 15.95
C LEU A 175 3.05 3.79 15.28
N PRO A 176 2.40 3.14 14.30
CA PRO A 176 1.15 3.62 13.75
C PRO A 176 0.11 3.84 14.85
N TYR A 177 -0.75 4.82 14.62
CA TYR A 177 -1.81 5.18 15.56
C TYR A 177 -2.70 3.98 15.90
N GLN A 178 -3.11 3.86 17.19
CA GLN A 178 -3.91 2.78 17.76
C GLN A 178 -3.25 1.38 17.75
N VAL A 179 -1.96 1.26 17.43
CA VAL A 179 -1.24 0.00 17.55
C VAL A 179 -0.76 -0.21 18.99
N ASN A 180 -1.08 -1.37 19.55
CA ASN A 180 -0.61 -1.78 20.86
C ASN A 180 0.80 -2.36 20.77
N LYS A 181 1.77 -1.76 21.50
CA LYS A 181 3.19 -2.12 21.43
C LYS A 181 3.45 -3.56 21.91
N ALA A 182 2.91 -3.96 23.04
CA ALA A 182 3.13 -5.28 23.60
C ALA A 182 2.58 -6.40 22.70
N LYS A 183 1.35 -6.22 22.16
CA LYS A 183 0.76 -7.16 21.20
C LYS A 183 1.53 -7.24 19.89
N LEU A 184 2.11 -6.12 19.45
CA LEU A 184 2.95 -6.09 18.24
C LEU A 184 4.20 -6.95 18.46
N ILE A 185 4.90 -6.79 19.59
CA ILE A 185 6.10 -7.58 19.94
C ILE A 185 5.76 -9.07 20.02
N GLU A 186 4.68 -9.42 20.71
CA GLU A 186 4.18 -10.79 20.81
C GLU A 186 3.88 -11.39 19.42
N ASN A 187 3.17 -10.64 18.57
CA ASN A 187 2.85 -11.08 17.21
C ASN A 187 4.12 -11.30 16.36
N ILE A 188 5.13 -10.43 16.46
CA ILE A 188 6.40 -10.62 15.75
C ILE A 188 7.09 -11.90 16.26
N ALA A 189 7.14 -12.12 17.57
CA ALA A 189 7.75 -13.32 18.16
C ALA A 189 7.03 -14.62 17.71
N ASP A 190 5.72 -14.61 17.64
CA ASP A 190 4.92 -15.76 17.15
C ASP A 190 5.20 -16.01 15.66
N LEU A 191 5.26 -14.98 14.82
CA LEU A 191 5.59 -15.12 13.39
C LEU A 191 7.00 -15.67 13.16
N VAL A 192 7.96 -15.30 14.02
CA VAL A 192 9.32 -15.86 13.98
C VAL A 192 9.32 -17.34 14.39
N LYS A 193 8.58 -17.71 15.44
CA LYS A 193 8.43 -19.08 15.91
C LYS A 193 7.77 -19.96 14.85
N ASP A 194 6.77 -19.44 14.16
CA ASP A 194 6.05 -20.12 13.08
C ASP A 194 6.85 -20.15 11.75
N LYS A 195 8.07 -19.61 11.73
CA LYS A 195 8.94 -19.49 10.55
C LYS A 195 8.29 -18.71 9.38
N ARG A 196 7.39 -17.82 9.67
CA ARG A 196 6.78 -16.90 8.70
C ARG A 196 7.59 -15.61 8.54
N LEU A 197 8.36 -15.24 9.57
CA LEU A 197 9.39 -14.22 9.55
C LEU A 197 10.74 -14.86 9.83
N GLU A 198 11.64 -14.78 8.87
CA GLU A 198 13.02 -15.28 9.01
C GLU A 198 13.98 -14.09 9.18
N GLY A 199 15.17 -14.35 9.70
CA GLY A 199 16.22 -13.34 9.82
C GLY A 199 16.25 -12.57 11.14
N ILE A 200 15.31 -12.79 12.07
CA ILE A 200 15.31 -12.17 13.40
C ILE A 200 15.95 -13.10 14.40
N SER A 201 16.92 -12.59 15.20
CA SER A 201 17.59 -13.34 16.25
C SER A 201 17.01 -13.07 17.62
N ASP A 202 16.65 -11.82 17.93
CA ASP A 202 16.11 -11.40 19.21
C ASP A 202 15.25 -10.15 19.08
N ILE A 203 14.36 -9.90 20.04
CA ILE A 203 13.53 -8.71 20.13
C ILE A 203 13.56 -8.22 21.57
N THR A 204 14.05 -7.01 21.77
CA THR A 204 14.13 -6.37 23.08
C THR A 204 13.32 -5.07 23.10
N GLU A 205 12.71 -4.81 24.24
CA GLU A 205 11.98 -3.58 24.53
C GLU A 205 12.85 -2.70 25.43
N GLU A 206 13.30 -1.56 24.91
CA GLU A 206 14.22 -0.62 25.56
C GLU A 206 13.59 0.75 25.79
N SER A 207 12.25 0.85 25.73
CA SER A 207 11.54 2.12 25.93
C SER A 207 11.78 2.66 27.34
N ASP A 208 12.02 3.95 27.41
CA ASP A 208 12.24 4.67 28.67
C ASP A 208 11.47 6.00 28.69
N ARG A 209 11.76 6.87 29.66
CA ARG A 209 11.17 8.21 29.76
C ARG A 209 11.50 9.15 28.59
N ASN A 210 12.48 8.81 27.74
CA ASN A 210 12.87 9.61 26.58
C ASN A 210 12.09 9.23 25.33
N GLY A 211 11.42 8.05 25.32
CA GLY A 211 10.57 7.62 24.22
C GLY A 211 10.49 6.12 24.06
N MET A 212 9.77 5.72 23.03
CA MET A 212 9.65 4.33 22.61
C MET A 212 10.92 3.88 21.91
N ARG A 213 11.38 2.66 22.23
CA ARG A 213 12.51 2.02 21.55
C ARG A 213 12.32 0.49 21.56
N ILE A 214 11.91 -0.07 20.42
CA ILE A 214 11.88 -1.51 20.22
C ILE A 214 13.09 -1.87 19.34
N VAL A 215 13.90 -2.80 19.78
CA VAL A 215 15.11 -3.24 19.08
C VAL A 215 14.91 -4.65 18.57
N ILE A 216 15.04 -4.85 17.26
CA ILE A 216 14.91 -6.12 16.56
C ILE A 216 16.27 -6.49 15.99
N GLU A 217 16.94 -7.47 16.60
CA GLU A 217 18.25 -7.96 16.20
C GLU A 217 18.14 -8.83 14.95
N VAL A 218 18.97 -8.52 13.92
CA VAL A 218 18.97 -9.26 12.65
C VAL A 218 20.08 -10.31 12.66
N LYS A 219 19.81 -11.52 12.15
CA LYS A 219 20.80 -12.57 11.98
C LYS A 219 21.84 -12.15 10.93
N LYS A 220 23.09 -12.58 11.12
CA LYS A 220 24.24 -12.20 10.31
C LYS A 220 24.09 -12.40 8.80
N ASP A 221 23.38 -13.45 8.39
CA ASP A 221 23.24 -13.85 6.98
C ASP A 221 21.99 -13.26 6.31
N PHE A 222 21.34 -12.28 6.95
CA PHE A 222 20.12 -11.65 6.47
C PHE A 222 20.32 -10.15 6.25
N ASN A 223 19.75 -9.64 5.17
CA ASN A 223 19.70 -8.21 4.91
C ASN A 223 18.61 -7.55 5.79
N ALA A 224 19.01 -6.56 6.61
CA ALA A 224 18.11 -5.87 7.54
C ALA A 224 16.94 -5.18 6.83
N GLN A 225 17.15 -4.65 5.61
CA GLN A 225 16.10 -4.00 4.83
C GLN A 225 15.04 -5.00 4.36
N VAL A 226 15.44 -6.21 3.97
CA VAL A 226 14.49 -7.28 3.59
C VAL A 226 13.68 -7.73 4.79
N VAL A 227 14.32 -7.87 5.97
CA VAL A 227 13.62 -8.20 7.22
C VAL A 227 12.63 -7.10 7.59
N LEU A 228 13.01 -5.82 7.50
CA LEU A 228 12.14 -4.68 7.77
C LEU A 228 10.91 -4.66 6.85
N ASN A 229 11.10 -4.92 5.56
CA ASN A 229 9.98 -4.98 4.62
C ASN A 229 9.01 -6.14 4.90
N ASN A 230 9.53 -7.29 5.32
CA ASN A 230 8.70 -8.40 5.76
C ASN A 230 7.94 -8.06 7.05
N LEU A 231 8.54 -7.30 7.97
CA LEU A 231 7.86 -6.78 9.15
C LEU A 231 6.71 -5.85 8.78
N PHE A 232 6.91 -4.89 7.86
CA PHE A 232 5.83 -4.04 7.34
C PHE A 232 4.71 -4.83 6.67
N LYS A 233 5.04 -5.89 5.95
CA LYS A 233 4.07 -6.71 5.21
C LYS A 233 3.22 -7.63 6.11
N HIS A 234 3.80 -8.14 7.19
CA HIS A 234 3.19 -9.21 7.99
C HIS A 234 2.77 -8.78 9.39
N THR A 235 3.07 -7.55 9.81
CA THR A 235 2.78 -7.05 11.16
C THR A 235 2.12 -5.68 11.14
N GLN A 236 1.68 -5.22 12.32
CA GLN A 236 1.11 -3.88 12.49
C GLN A 236 2.17 -2.76 12.52
N MET A 237 3.43 -3.02 12.15
CA MET A 237 4.39 -1.95 11.85
C MET A 237 3.97 -1.12 10.63
N GLN A 238 3.08 -1.63 9.80
CA GLN A 238 2.34 -0.90 8.78
C GLN A 238 0.86 -1.24 8.90
N VAL A 239 0.02 -0.21 8.94
CA VAL A 239 -1.43 -0.36 8.98
C VAL A 239 -2.09 0.44 7.86
N SER A 240 -3.25 -0.04 7.42
CA SER A 240 -4.13 0.69 6.52
C SER A 240 -5.22 1.36 7.35
N ASP A 241 -5.20 2.68 7.44
CA ASP A 241 -6.22 3.46 8.14
C ASP A 241 -7.27 3.95 7.15
N GLY A 242 -8.52 3.56 7.38
CA GLY A 242 -9.66 3.86 6.53
C GLY A 242 -10.37 5.14 6.99
N LEU A 243 -10.19 6.25 6.29
CA LEU A 243 -10.85 7.52 6.57
C LEU A 243 -12.31 7.48 6.12
N ILE A 244 -13.21 7.88 7.00
CA ILE A 244 -14.65 8.08 6.73
C ILE A 244 -15.07 9.35 7.46
N MET A 245 -15.14 10.46 6.73
CA MET A 245 -15.41 11.78 7.29
C MET A 245 -16.93 12.02 7.37
N LEU A 246 -17.62 11.14 8.10
CA LEU A 246 -19.05 11.22 8.33
C LEU A 246 -19.32 11.99 9.62
N ALA A 247 -20.11 13.07 9.54
CA ALA A 247 -20.47 13.89 10.67
C ALA A 247 -21.96 14.29 10.61
N LEU A 248 -22.49 14.78 11.72
CA LEU A 248 -23.85 15.32 11.78
C LEU A 248 -23.81 16.82 11.42
N ASP A 249 -24.43 17.18 10.31
CA ASP A 249 -24.68 18.56 9.95
C ASP A 249 -26.17 18.87 10.17
N LYS A 250 -26.48 19.79 11.10
CA LYS A 250 -27.84 20.14 11.50
C LYS A 250 -28.72 18.92 11.83
N GLY A 251 -28.12 17.93 12.53
CA GLY A 251 -28.78 16.69 12.95
C GLY A 251 -28.91 15.61 11.87
N GLN A 252 -28.38 15.84 10.65
CA GLN A 252 -28.38 14.86 9.56
C GLN A 252 -26.99 14.28 9.32
N PRO A 253 -26.83 12.95 9.22
CA PRO A 253 -25.55 12.35 8.91
C PRO A 253 -25.17 12.62 7.45
N LYS A 254 -23.99 13.18 7.25
CA LYS A 254 -23.43 13.49 5.93
C LYS A 254 -21.97 13.04 5.83
N LEU A 255 -21.63 12.46 4.70
CA LEU A 255 -20.21 12.26 4.34
C LEU A 255 -19.70 13.58 3.76
N LEU A 256 -18.77 14.20 4.46
CA LEU A 256 -18.27 15.53 4.16
C LEU A 256 -16.83 15.44 3.65
N ASN A 257 -16.47 16.29 2.70
CA ASN A 257 -15.08 16.52 2.31
C ASN A 257 -14.41 17.53 3.26
N LEU A 258 -13.09 17.74 3.13
CA LEU A 258 -12.35 18.63 4.03
C LEU A 258 -12.91 20.07 4.01
N LYS A 259 -13.20 20.62 2.82
CA LYS A 259 -13.75 21.97 2.65
C LYS A 259 -15.13 22.11 3.30
N GLU A 260 -15.98 21.09 3.17
CA GLU A 260 -17.33 21.08 3.75
C GLU A 260 -17.29 21.05 5.29
N ILE A 261 -16.39 20.24 5.89
CA ILE A 261 -16.23 20.20 7.37
C ILE A 261 -15.79 21.57 7.88
N ILE A 262 -14.80 22.20 7.24
CA ILE A 262 -14.34 23.52 7.60
C ILE A 262 -15.46 24.54 7.41
N GLY A 263 -16.23 24.44 6.32
CA GLY A 263 -17.40 25.31 6.06
C GLY A 263 -18.45 25.22 7.16
N CYS A 264 -18.83 24.01 7.59
CA CYS A 264 -19.76 23.80 8.70
C CYS A 264 -19.25 24.43 10.01
N TYR A 265 -17.94 24.31 10.28
CA TYR A 265 -17.34 24.94 11.45
C TYR A 265 -17.39 26.48 11.38
N ILE A 266 -17.09 27.08 10.24
CA ILE A 266 -17.15 28.53 10.04
C ILE A 266 -18.58 29.04 10.24
N GLU A 267 -19.59 28.37 9.66
CA GLU A 267 -21.00 28.73 9.85
C GLU A 267 -21.39 28.67 11.34
N HIS A 268 -20.99 27.61 12.04
CA HIS A 268 -21.23 27.47 13.47
C HIS A 268 -20.60 28.63 14.27
N GLN A 269 -19.34 28.97 13.99
CA GLN A 269 -18.67 30.07 14.69
C GLN A 269 -19.32 31.41 14.42
N ARG A 270 -19.76 31.69 13.21
CA ARG A 270 -20.55 32.90 12.88
C ARG A 270 -21.82 32.95 13.70
N GLU A 271 -22.55 31.85 13.82
CA GLU A 271 -23.76 31.79 14.66
C GLU A 271 -23.42 32.03 16.13
N VAL A 272 -22.39 31.38 16.69
CA VAL A 272 -21.98 31.57 18.08
C VAL A 272 -21.63 33.05 18.37
N ILE A 273 -20.83 33.70 17.51
CA ILE A 273 -20.46 35.10 17.68
C ILE A 273 -21.70 36.03 17.61
N VAL A 274 -22.57 35.81 16.63
CA VAL A 274 -23.79 36.62 16.49
C VAL A 274 -24.69 36.45 17.73
N ARG A 275 -24.89 35.22 18.22
CA ARG A 275 -25.69 34.94 19.42
C ARG A 275 -25.07 35.55 20.67
N ARG A 276 -23.77 35.39 20.85
CA ARG A 276 -23.01 36.03 21.96
C ARG A 276 -23.20 37.55 21.93
N THR A 277 -22.96 38.17 20.77
CA THR A 277 -23.08 39.61 20.60
C THR A 277 -24.51 40.12 20.89
N LYS A 278 -25.54 39.40 20.46
CA LYS A 278 -26.91 39.74 20.79
C LYS A 278 -27.20 39.63 22.30
N PHE A 279 -26.67 38.63 22.97
CA PHE A 279 -26.79 38.49 24.40
C PHE A 279 -26.09 39.63 25.13
N ASP A 280 -24.83 39.94 24.77
CA ASP A 280 -24.05 41.01 25.38
C ASP A 280 -24.70 42.39 25.11
N LEU A 281 -25.25 42.62 23.91
CA LEU A 281 -26.00 43.83 23.55
C LEU A 281 -27.24 43.98 24.41
N ARG A 282 -28.05 42.93 24.54
CA ARG A 282 -29.25 42.95 25.40
C ARG A 282 -28.87 43.29 26.84
N LYS A 283 -27.84 42.69 27.40
CA LYS A 283 -27.36 42.97 28.75
C LYS A 283 -26.84 44.40 28.90
N ALA A 284 -26.08 44.90 27.90
CA ALA A 284 -25.58 46.27 27.90
C ALA A 284 -26.70 47.30 27.80
N GLU A 285 -27.72 47.04 26.94
CA GLU A 285 -28.92 47.91 26.81
C GLU A 285 -29.76 47.91 28.10
N GLU A 286 -30.01 46.74 28.71
CA GLU A 286 -30.72 46.62 29.98
C GLU A 286 -29.98 47.41 31.08
N ARG A 287 -28.64 47.30 31.14
CA ARG A 287 -27.86 48.04 32.13
C ARG A 287 -27.79 49.54 31.84
N SER A 288 -27.62 49.94 30.58
CA SER A 288 -27.62 51.34 30.14
C SER A 288 -28.96 52.01 30.50
N HIS A 289 -30.09 51.33 30.26
CA HIS A 289 -31.42 51.80 30.59
C HIS A 289 -31.62 52.07 32.09
N ILE A 290 -31.10 51.17 32.96
CA ILE A 290 -31.10 51.35 34.39
C ILE A 290 -30.25 52.56 34.80
N LEU A 291 -29.03 52.69 34.24
CA LEU A 291 -28.15 53.81 34.54
C LEU A 291 -28.70 55.16 34.13
N GLU A 292 -29.39 55.22 32.98
CA GLU A 292 -30.10 56.42 32.52
C GLU A 292 -31.09 56.89 33.56
N GLY A 293 -31.91 55.97 34.08
CA GLY A 293 -32.86 56.30 35.17
C GLY A 293 -32.17 56.76 36.46
N LEU A 294 -31.03 56.12 36.82
CA LEU A 294 -30.27 56.53 38.00
C LEU A 294 -29.62 57.92 37.85
N ILE A 295 -29.17 58.26 36.63
CA ILE A 295 -28.59 59.58 36.33
C ILE A 295 -29.69 60.66 36.41
N ILE A 296 -30.90 60.41 35.83
CA ILE A 296 -32.04 61.30 35.96
C ILE A 296 -32.39 61.53 37.42
N ALA A 297 -32.41 60.48 38.24
CA ALA A 297 -32.67 60.58 39.67
C ALA A 297 -31.58 61.37 40.42
N GLN A 298 -30.33 61.16 40.04
CA GLN A 298 -29.18 61.87 40.64
C GLN A 298 -29.19 63.38 40.31
N ASP A 299 -29.54 63.72 39.06
CA ASP A 299 -29.64 65.14 38.62
C ASP A 299 -30.83 65.86 39.28
N ASN A 300 -31.81 65.11 39.77
CA ASN A 300 -33.01 65.66 40.44
C ASN A 300 -33.17 65.13 41.88
N ILE A 301 -32.09 64.92 42.59
CA ILE A 301 -32.05 64.16 43.83
C ILE A 301 -32.95 64.71 44.91
N ASP A 302 -33.01 66.05 45.10
CA ASP A 302 -33.85 66.68 46.09
C ASP A 302 -35.33 66.36 45.86
N ARG A 303 -35.75 66.40 44.60
CA ARG A 303 -37.13 66.10 44.23
C ARG A 303 -37.45 64.62 44.35
N VAL A 304 -36.57 63.74 44.01
CA VAL A 304 -36.73 62.27 44.20
C VAL A 304 -36.88 61.94 45.68
N VAL A 305 -36.01 62.50 46.55
CA VAL A 305 -36.10 62.34 48.01
C VAL A 305 -37.43 62.88 48.58
N GLU A 306 -37.92 64.05 48.11
CA GLU A 306 -39.18 64.63 48.53
C GLU A 306 -40.30 63.67 48.15
N ILE A 307 -40.42 63.14 46.95
CA ILE A 307 -41.42 62.20 46.49
C ILE A 307 -41.41 60.96 47.36
N ILE A 308 -40.27 60.34 47.59
CA ILE A 308 -40.08 59.10 48.37
C ILE A 308 -40.58 59.32 49.82
N ARG A 309 -40.20 60.46 50.46
CA ARG A 309 -40.57 60.78 51.81
C ARG A 309 -42.04 61.14 52.00
N SER A 310 -42.68 61.72 51.00
CA SER A 310 -44.07 62.09 51.00
C SER A 310 -45.04 60.98 50.57
N SER A 311 -44.55 59.85 50.08
CA SER A 311 -45.32 58.68 49.68
C SER A 311 -45.59 57.76 50.87
N ARG A 312 -46.76 57.10 50.93
CA ARG A 312 -47.20 56.18 51.99
C ARG A 312 -46.47 54.86 51.99
N ASP A 313 -46.15 54.40 50.81
CA ASP A 313 -45.48 53.14 50.59
C ASP A 313 -44.59 53.18 49.31
N SER A 314 -43.82 52.08 49.03
CA SER A 314 -42.91 52.03 47.87
C SER A 314 -43.69 51.95 46.55
N ALA A 315 -44.97 51.51 46.53
CA ALA A 315 -45.73 51.41 45.29
C ALA A 315 -46.23 52.83 44.89
N GLU A 316 -46.72 53.65 45.84
CA GLU A 316 -47.07 55.03 45.55
C GLU A 316 -45.88 55.89 45.16
N ALA A 317 -44.72 55.65 45.81
CA ALA A 317 -43.45 56.31 45.40
C ALA A 317 -43.06 55.95 43.97
N ALA A 318 -43.24 54.69 43.59
CA ALA A 318 -42.92 54.24 42.24
C ALA A 318 -43.83 54.89 41.19
N GLU A 319 -45.17 54.91 41.43
CA GLU A 319 -46.11 55.55 40.50
C GLU A 319 -45.78 57.04 40.29
N ARG A 320 -45.51 57.76 41.39
CA ARG A 320 -45.21 59.21 41.35
C ARG A 320 -43.88 59.50 40.63
N LEU A 321 -42.85 58.70 40.89
CA LEU A 321 -41.57 58.81 40.17
C LEU A 321 -41.71 58.52 38.68
N THR A 322 -42.47 57.48 38.34
CA THR A 322 -42.80 57.14 36.94
C THR A 322 -43.50 58.29 36.24
N ALA A 323 -44.50 58.87 36.88
CA ALA A 323 -45.34 59.95 36.30
C ALA A 323 -44.56 61.29 36.14
N GLU A 324 -43.70 61.62 37.11
CA GLU A 324 -42.90 62.89 37.08
C GLU A 324 -41.74 62.90 36.16
N PHE A 325 -40.97 61.79 36.11
CA PHE A 325 -39.72 61.69 35.32
C PHE A 325 -39.84 60.82 34.08
N SER A 326 -41.04 60.30 33.74
CA SER A 326 -41.26 59.36 32.62
C SER A 326 -40.39 58.13 32.68
N LEU A 327 -40.15 57.60 33.87
CA LEU A 327 -39.29 56.43 34.11
C LEU A 327 -40.06 55.12 33.85
N SER A 328 -39.34 54.09 33.46
CA SER A 328 -39.92 52.75 33.40
C SER A 328 -39.94 52.11 34.80
N ASP A 329 -40.76 51.07 34.97
CA ASP A 329 -40.86 50.32 36.23
C ASP A 329 -39.51 49.76 36.70
N ARG A 330 -38.68 49.31 35.75
CA ARG A 330 -37.33 48.82 36.06
C ARG A 330 -36.40 49.93 36.55
N GLN A 331 -36.46 51.14 35.99
CA GLN A 331 -35.69 52.29 36.40
C GLN A 331 -36.17 52.77 37.79
N THR A 332 -37.47 52.86 37.97
CA THR A 332 -38.03 53.29 39.25
C THR A 332 -37.72 52.33 40.40
N LYS A 333 -37.78 51.01 40.12
CA LYS A 333 -37.39 50.01 41.11
C LYS A 333 -35.92 50.15 41.48
N ALA A 334 -35.00 50.35 40.50
CA ALA A 334 -33.58 50.55 40.75
C ALA A 334 -33.28 51.84 41.57
N ILE A 335 -34.08 52.90 41.38
CA ILE A 335 -33.99 54.13 42.14
C ILE A 335 -34.42 53.91 43.60
N LEU A 336 -35.51 53.20 43.82
CA LEU A 336 -36.00 52.90 45.17
C LEU A 336 -35.10 51.95 45.94
N GLU A 337 -34.41 51.04 45.25
CA GLU A 337 -33.38 50.13 45.84
C GLU A 337 -32.01 50.78 45.99
N MET A 338 -31.85 52.06 45.56
CA MET A 338 -30.54 52.73 45.60
C MET A 338 -30.09 53.06 47.04
N GLN A 339 -28.87 52.65 47.36
CA GLN A 339 -28.26 52.95 48.64
C GLN A 339 -27.89 54.43 48.76
N LEU A 340 -28.10 55.06 49.92
CA LEU A 340 -27.77 56.47 50.19
C LEU A 340 -26.32 56.83 49.92
N GLN A 341 -25.38 55.88 50.04
CA GLN A 341 -23.97 56.07 49.72
C GLN A 341 -23.76 56.41 48.22
N ARG A 342 -24.62 56.02 47.32
CA ARG A 342 -24.53 56.30 45.90
C ARG A 342 -24.95 57.74 45.52
N LEU A 343 -25.41 58.54 46.47
CA LEU A 343 -25.80 59.91 46.25
C LEU A 343 -24.60 60.90 46.32
N THR A 344 -23.38 60.42 46.55
CA THR A 344 -22.18 61.28 46.59
C THR A 344 -21.75 61.70 45.18
N HIS A 345 -21.14 62.90 45.05
CA HIS A 345 -20.63 63.43 43.77
C HIS A 345 -19.68 62.46 43.09
N LEU A 346 -18.78 61.81 43.80
CA LEU A 346 -17.86 60.83 43.27
C LEU A 346 -18.57 59.63 42.63
N GLN A 347 -19.70 59.17 43.20
CA GLN A 347 -20.49 58.08 42.67
C GLN A 347 -21.34 58.52 41.44
N ALA A 348 -21.78 59.76 41.40
CA ALA A 348 -22.44 60.34 40.23
C ALA A 348 -21.51 60.36 39.01
N ASP A 349 -20.27 60.75 39.16
CA ASP A 349 -19.27 60.72 38.10
C ASP A 349 -18.98 59.29 37.64
N ASN A 350 -18.90 58.31 38.58
CA ASN A 350 -18.73 56.92 38.24
C ASN A 350 -19.92 56.35 37.41
N LEU A 351 -21.17 56.73 37.77
CA LEU A 351 -22.36 56.32 37.02
C LEU A 351 -22.37 56.88 35.60
N ARG A 352 -21.99 58.13 35.42
CA ARG A 352 -21.88 58.76 34.10
C ARG A 352 -20.78 58.14 33.27
N ASN A 353 -19.61 57.89 33.84
CA ASN A 353 -18.51 57.22 33.19
C ASN A 353 -18.86 55.76 32.75
N GLU A 354 -19.59 55.01 33.62
CA GLU A 354 -20.11 53.68 33.30
C GLU A 354 -21.11 53.74 32.14
N TYR A 355 -22.01 54.70 32.14
CA TYR A 355 -23.01 54.92 31.08
C TYR A 355 -22.37 55.23 29.74
N GLU A 356 -21.39 56.16 29.70
CA GLU A 356 -20.69 56.48 28.44
C GLU A 356 -19.91 55.28 27.89
N LYS A 357 -19.20 54.51 28.71
CA LYS A 357 -18.53 53.29 28.32
C LYS A 357 -19.49 52.24 27.76
N LEU A 358 -20.68 52.09 28.41
CA LEU A 358 -21.72 51.19 27.89
C LEU A 358 -22.30 51.66 26.56
N ARG A 359 -22.48 52.98 26.36
CA ARG A 359 -22.89 53.53 25.08
C ARG A 359 -21.90 53.20 23.96
N GLU A 360 -20.60 53.36 24.22
CA GLU A 360 -19.56 52.96 23.27
C GLU A 360 -19.60 51.47 22.98
N THR A 361 -19.77 50.61 23.99
CA THR A 361 -19.92 49.17 23.86
C THR A 361 -21.16 48.80 23.05
N ILE A 362 -22.31 49.44 23.28
CA ILE A 362 -23.58 49.21 22.54
C ILE A 362 -23.36 49.56 21.05
N ILE A 363 -22.68 50.68 20.77
CA ILE A 363 -22.39 51.07 19.36
C ILE A 363 -21.52 50.03 18.71
N ASP A 364 -20.48 49.56 19.37
CA ASP A 364 -19.56 48.54 18.86
C ASP A 364 -20.29 47.18 18.64
N LEU A 365 -21.08 46.72 19.61
CA LEU A 365 -21.86 45.49 19.49
C LEU A 365 -22.88 45.54 18.34
N ARG A 366 -23.52 46.69 18.13
CA ARG A 366 -24.39 46.88 16.96
C ARG A 366 -23.66 46.86 15.65
N ASP A 367 -22.50 47.51 15.59
CA ASP A 367 -21.63 47.52 14.41
C ASP A 367 -21.13 46.10 14.05
N ILE A 368 -20.87 45.22 15.05
CA ILE A 368 -20.54 43.82 14.83
C ILE A 368 -21.74 43.06 14.21
N LEU A 369 -22.95 43.31 14.67
CA LEU A 369 -24.14 42.66 14.13
C LEU A 369 -24.54 43.11 12.73
N ASP A 370 -24.22 44.38 12.38
CA ASP A 370 -24.54 44.97 11.08
C ASP A 370 -23.54 44.60 9.99
N LYS A 371 -22.30 44.21 10.37
CA LYS A 371 -21.18 43.96 9.44
C LYS A 371 -20.65 42.53 9.56
N PRO A 372 -20.98 41.63 8.63
CA PRO A 372 -20.46 40.24 8.65
C PRO A 372 -18.92 40.16 8.67
N GLU A 373 -18.23 41.10 8.03
CA GLU A 373 -16.76 41.14 8.02
C GLU A 373 -16.14 41.33 9.41
N ARG A 374 -16.87 42.03 10.31
CA ARG A 374 -16.45 42.17 11.71
C ARG A 374 -16.58 40.84 12.48
N VAL A 375 -17.62 40.08 12.21
CA VAL A 375 -17.79 38.73 12.78
C VAL A 375 -16.63 37.84 12.34
N ASP A 376 -16.30 37.83 11.06
CA ASP A 376 -15.16 37.05 10.54
C ASP A 376 -13.83 37.51 11.13
N SER A 377 -13.61 38.81 11.32
CA SER A 377 -12.40 39.33 11.97
C SER A 377 -12.26 38.91 13.42
N ILE A 378 -13.39 38.81 14.17
CA ILE A 378 -13.38 38.30 15.55
C ILE A 378 -13.01 36.82 15.56
N ILE A 379 -13.60 36.00 14.66
CA ILE A 379 -13.27 34.59 14.53
C ILE A 379 -11.77 34.41 14.21
N GLU A 380 -11.24 35.17 13.25
CA GLU A 380 -9.81 35.12 12.91
C GLU A 380 -8.91 35.45 14.10
N THR A 381 -9.28 36.47 14.87
CA THR A 381 -8.53 36.90 16.07
C THR A 381 -8.53 35.81 17.14
N GLU A 382 -9.71 35.26 17.49
CA GLU A 382 -9.85 34.25 18.52
C GLU A 382 -9.16 32.91 18.12
N LEU A 383 -9.23 32.53 16.85
CA LEU A 383 -8.52 31.37 16.33
C LEU A 383 -7.00 31.57 16.35
N THR A 384 -6.53 32.75 15.97
CA THR A 384 -5.09 33.07 15.99
C THR A 384 -4.55 33.04 17.43
N GLU A 385 -5.25 33.60 18.40
CA GLU A 385 -4.89 33.52 19.82
C GLU A 385 -4.82 32.06 20.31
N CYS A 386 -5.79 31.24 19.92
CA CYS A 386 -5.82 29.82 20.26
C CYS A 386 -4.63 29.09 19.65
N ARG A 387 -4.33 29.33 18.36
CA ARG A 387 -3.16 28.78 17.68
C ARG A 387 -1.87 29.17 18.40
N ASP A 388 -1.63 30.44 18.56
CA ASP A 388 -0.35 30.96 19.11
C ASP A 388 -0.07 30.46 20.54
N LYS A 389 -1.12 30.10 21.28
CA LYS A 389 -1.02 29.60 22.65
C LYS A 389 -0.86 28.09 22.76
N TYR A 390 -1.44 27.31 21.86
CA TYR A 390 -1.57 25.84 22.00
C TYR A 390 -1.00 25.05 20.84
N ASP A 391 -0.50 25.69 19.79
CA ASP A 391 0.09 24.97 18.66
C ASP A 391 1.33 24.17 19.11
N SER A 392 1.56 23.07 18.41
CA SER A 392 2.70 22.20 18.61
C SER A 392 3.18 21.65 17.26
N PRO A 393 4.47 21.37 17.10
CA PRO A 393 5.00 20.83 15.88
C PRO A 393 4.27 19.57 15.43
N ARG A 394 4.17 19.39 14.10
CA ARG A 394 3.68 18.16 13.49
C ARG A 394 4.51 16.96 13.98
N ARG A 395 3.84 15.87 14.31
CA ARG A 395 4.45 14.62 14.77
C ARG A 395 4.59 13.61 13.64
N THR A 396 3.53 13.49 12.81
CA THR A 396 3.49 12.51 11.71
C THR A 396 4.19 13.07 10.48
N GLU A 397 5.17 12.34 9.98
CA GLU A 397 5.91 12.67 8.77
C GLU A 397 5.13 12.20 7.53
N ILE A 398 5.28 12.88 6.40
CA ILE A 398 4.63 12.55 5.13
C ILE A 398 5.71 12.14 4.14
N ALA A 399 5.73 10.87 3.77
CA ALA A 399 6.61 10.38 2.72
C ALA A 399 6.10 10.85 1.35
N THR A 400 6.95 11.57 0.62
CA THR A 400 6.59 12.22 -0.66
C THR A 400 6.53 11.23 -1.83
N ASP A 401 7.33 10.18 -1.80
CA ASP A 401 7.44 9.17 -2.86
C ASP A 401 7.11 7.78 -2.31
N TYR A 402 5.82 7.51 -2.23
CA TYR A 402 5.35 6.14 -2.13
C TYR A 402 4.94 5.65 -3.52
N GLU A 403 5.89 5.23 -4.31
CA GLU A 403 5.71 4.09 -5.20
C GLU A 403 5.63 2.87 -4.27
N GLU A 404 4.65 2.00 -4.46
CA GLU A 404 4.64 0.70 -3.77
C GLU A 404 5.99 0.04 -4.04
N MET A 405 6.94 0.19 -3.10
CA MET A 405 8.22 -0.49 -3.17
C MET A 405 7.91 -1.98 -3.09
N GLU A 406 7.86 -2.61 -4.24
CA GLU A 406 7.76 -4.06 -4.31
C GLU A 406 9.02 -4.66 -3.66
N VAL A 407 8.90 -5.85 -3.10
CA VAL A 407 10.05 -6.60 -2.54
C VAL A 407 11.20 -6.68 -3.54
N GLY A 408 10.88 -6.55 -4.83
CA GLY A 408 11.83 -6.47 -5.92
C GLY A 408 12.81 -5.29 -5.85
N ASP A 409 12.37 -4.11 -5.40
CA ASP A 409 13.20 -2.90 -5.41
C ASP A 409 14.41 -2.97 -4.45
N PHE A 410 14.41 -3.95 -3.55
CA PHE A 410 15.49 -4.21 -2.58
C PHE A 410 16.35 -5.42 -2.94
N ILE A 411 16.03 -6.10 -4.05
CA ILE A 411 16.82 -7.24 -4.55
C ILE A 411 17.69 -6.72 -5.66
N GLU A 412 18.98 -6.97 -5.55
CA GLU A 412 19.93 -6.59 -6.57
C GLU A 412 19.53 -7.21 -7.92
N LYS A 413 19.50 -6.37 -8.95
CA LYS A 413 19.21 -6.82 -10.30
C LYS A 413 20.41 -7.55 -10.85
N GLU A 414 20.39 -8.86 -10.78
CA GLU A 414 21.44 -9.74 -11.28
C GLU A 414 20.89 -10.80 -12.24
N ASP A 415 21.74 -11.31 -13.10
CA ASP A 415 21.41 -12.44 -13.95
C ASP A 415 21.60 -13.75 -13.19
N VAL A 416 20.56 -14.58 -13.21
CA VAL A 416 20.52 -15.86 -12.51
C VAL A 416 20.22 -16.99 -13.47
N VAL A 417 20.84 -18.13 -13.21
CA VAL A 417 20.53 -19.39 -13.90
C VAL A 417 19.41 -20.09 -13.15
N ILE A 418 18.28 -20.28 -13.83
CA ILE A 418 17.14 -21.00 -13.30
C ILE A 418 17.14 -22.41 -13.91
N SER A 419 17.09 -23.42 -13.05
CA SER A 419 16.99 -24.81 -13.47
C SER A 419 15.77 -25.48 -12.87
N MET A 420 15.02 -26.24 -13.71
CA MET A 420 13.87 -27.03 -13.31
C MET A 420 14.08 -28.48 -13.70
N THR A 421 13.80 -29.39 -12.77
CA THR A 421 13.88 -30.83 -13.03
C THR A 421 12.54 -31.38 -13.53
N HIS A 422 12.58 -32.58 -14.11
CA HIS A 422 11.39 -33.31 -14.57
C HIS A 422 10.37 -33.56 -13.44
N ASP A 423 10.85 -33.84 -12.24
CA ASP A 423 10.02 -34.00 -11.03
C ASP A 423 9.45 -32.68 -10.50
N GLY A 424 9.73 -31.53 -11.16
CA GLY A 424 9.20 -30.22 -10.79
C GLY A 424 9.97 -29.55 -9.65
N TYR A 425 11.23 -29.87 -9.41
CA TYR A 425 12.09 -29.11 -8.50
C TYR A 425 12.73 -27.96 -9.23
N ILE A 426 12.65 -26.75 -8.67
CA ILE A 426 13.16 -25.52 -9.25
C ILE A 426 14.13 -24.84 -8.29
N LYS A 427 15.17 -24.20 -8.84
CA LYS A 427 16.13 -23.39 -8.10
C LYS A 427 16.71 -22.29 -8.97
N ARG A 428 17.27 -21.26 -8.34
CA ARG A 428 18.12 -20.26 -8.97
C ARG A 428 19.53 -20.29 -8.40
N ILE A 429 20.49 -19.89 -9.21
CA ILE A 429 21.91 -19.78 -8.85
C ILE A 429 22.41 -18.49 -9.51
N SER A 430 23.18 -17.65 -8.81
CA SER A 430 23.77 -16.47 -9.41
C SER A 430 24.69 -16.86 -10.59
N LEU A 431 24.59 -16.13 -11.69
CA LEU A 431 25.43 -16.38 -12.87
C LEU A 431 26.93 -16.24 -12.52
N SER A 432 27.29 -15.38 -11.57
CA SER A 432 28.64 -15.17 -11.09
C SER A 432 29.29 -16.42 -10.46
N GLU A 433 28.47 -17.35 -9.93
CA GLU A 433 28.96 -18.63 -9.40
C GLU A 433 29.43 -19.61 -10.50
N TYR A 434 29.01 -19.40 -11.76
CA TYR A 434 29.45 -20.18 -12.89
C TYR A 434 30.79 -19.62 -13.42
N LYS A 435 31.92 -19.99 -12.75
CA LYS A 435 33.26 -19.60 -13.20
C LYS A 435 33.55 -20.13 -14.61
N VAL A 436 34.04 -19.27 -15.48
CA VAL A 436 34.56 -19.65 -16.81
C VAL A 436 35.69 -20.64 -16.61
N GLN A 437 35.62 -21.83 -17.23
CA GLN A 437 36.71 -22.83 -17.23
C GLN A 437 37.28 -22.92 -18.65
N ASP A 438 38.60 -22.95 -18.73
CA ASP A 438 39.32 -23.17 -19.99
C ASP A 438 39.10 -24.57 -20.57
N ARG A 439 39.32 -24.73 -21.89
CA ARG A 439 39.16 -26.00 -22.59
C ARG A 439 39.97 -27.11 -21.90
N GLY A 440 39.29 -28.18 -21.46
CA GLY A 440 39.91 -29.34 -20.81
C GLY A 440 39.61 -29.45 -19.30
N GLY A 441 38.82 -28.55 -18.73
CA GLY A 441 38.37 -28.64 -17.32
C GLY A 441 37.33 -29.77 -17.11
N VAL A 442 37.32 -30.34 -15.91
CA VAL A 442 36.32 -31.33 -15.49
C VAL A 442 35.02 -30.55 -15.23
N GLY A 443 33.92 -30.88 -15.95
CA GLY A 443 32.62 -30.23 -15.78
C GLY A 443 32.12 -30.28 -14.36
N VAL A 444 31.42 -29.21 -13.93
CA VAL A 444 30.83 -29.11 -12.59
C VAL A 444 29.42 -29.68 -12.60
N THR A 445 29.07 -30.50 -11.63
CA THR A 445 27.70 -31.04 -11.46
C THR A 445 26.77 -29.90 -11.08
N ALA A 446 25.91 -29.51 -11.98
CA ALA A 446 24.97 -28.38 -11.81
C ALA A 446 23.76 -28.71 -10.87
N HIS A 447 23.49 -30.01 -10.67
CA HIS A 447 22.35 -30.44 -9.85
C HIS A 447 22.60 -31.84 -9.30
N LYS A 448 22.26 -32.07 -8.02
CA LYS A 448 22.24 -33.43 -7.44
C LYS A 448 20.79 -33.91 -7.50
N THR A 449 20.50 -34.75 -8.49
CA THR A 449 19.19 -35.37 -8.69
C THR A 449 19.15 -36.73 -7.99
N LYS A 450 17.97 -37.27 -7.75
CA LYS A 450 17.79 -38.72 -7.50
C LYS A 450 18.15 -39.46 -8.78
N ASP A 451 18.46 -40.74 -8.68
CA ASP A 451 18.97 -41.55 -9.82
C ASP A 451 18.04 -41.56 -11.05
N GLU A 452 16.79 -41.05 -10.94
CA GLU A 452 15.76 -41.04 -12.00
C GLU A 452 15.30 -39.62 -12.38
N ASP A 453 15.73 -38.52 -11.68
CA ASP A 453 15.36 -37.13 -11.98
C ASP A 453 16.48 -36.45 -12.79
N PHE A 454 16.13 -35.55 -13.70
CA PHE A 454 17.09 -34.82 -14.55
C PHE A 454 16.62 -33.37 -14.79
N ILE A 455 17.55 -32.49 -15.18
CA ILE A 455 17.22 -31.11 -15.51
C ILE A 455 16.48 -31.09 -16.85
N GLU A 456 15.19 -30.75 -16.81
CA GLU A 456 14.37 -30.62 -18.00
C GLU A 456 14.51 -29.24 -18.65
N LYS A 457 14.58 -28.17 -17.85
CA LYS A 457 14.73 -26.80 -18.33
C LYS A 457 15.81 -26.06 -17.58
N MET A 458 16.60 -25.28 -18.32
CA MET A 458 17.62 -24.39 -17.77
C MET A 458 17.72 -23.18 -18.68
N PHE A 459 17.64 -21.97 -18.09
CA PHE A 459 17.71 -20.71 -18.83
C PHE A 459 18.23 -19.60 -17.91
N VAL A 460 18.79 -18.54 -18.52
CA VAL A 460 19.19 -17.32 -17.82
C VAL A 460 18.04 -16.34 -17.79
N SER A 461 17.83 -15.68 -16.66
CA SER A 461 16.81 -14.67 -16.46
C SER A 461 17.28 -13.66 -15.44
N SER A 462 16.81 -12.42 -15.47
CA SER A 462 17.07 -11.47 -14.41
C SER A 462 16.27 -11.81 -13.16
N THR A 463 16.83 -11.52 -11.97
CA THR A 463 16.10 -11.65 -10.69
C THR A 463 14.72 -10.97 -10.71
N HIS A 464 14.55 -9.91 -11.49
CA HIS A 464 13.30 -9.11 -11.59
C HIS A 464 12.32 -9.62 -12.64
N ASP A 465 12.73 -10.52 -13.53
CA ASP A 465 11.84 -11.05 -14.55
C ASP A 465 10.68 -11.84 -13.95
N SER A 466 9.52 -11.81 -14.62
CA SER A 466 8.38 -12.65 -14.28
C SER A 466 8.50 -13.98 -15.00
N LEU A 467 8.35 -15.06 -14.28
CA LEU A 467 8.32 -16.42 -14.84
C LEU A 467 6.90 -16.89 -14.95
N LEU A 468 6.48 -17.22 -16.17
CA LEU A 468 5.16 -17.74 -16.49
C LEU A 468 5.20 -19.26 -16.52
N PHE A 469 4.41 -19.91 -15.68
CA PHE A 469 4.27 -21.36 -15.59
C PHE A 469 2.93 -21.76 -16.18
N PHE A 470 2.95 -22.45 -17.31
CA PHE A 470 1.74 -22.96 -17.97
C PHE A 470 1.47 -24.41 -17.57
N SER A 471 0.23 -24.74 -17.26
CA SER A 471 -0.16 -26.07 -16.85
C SER A 471 -0.94 -26.80 -17.96
N ASN A 472 -0.95 -28.14 -17.88
CA ASN A 472 -1.74 -28.99 -18.82
C ASN A 472 -3.24 -28.66 -18.76
N ARG A 473 -3.75 -28.04 -17.69
CA ARG A 473 -5.15 -27.61 -17.59
C ARG A 473 -5.43 -26.21 -18.17
N GLY A 474 -4.50 -25.67 -18.96
CA GLY A 474 -4.67 -24.38 -19.63
C GLY A 474 -4.63 -23.18 -18.72
N LYS A 475 -4.09 -23.31 -17.49
CA LYS A 475 -3.84 -22.21 -16.57
C LYS A 475 -2.42 -21.70 -16.70
N VAL A 476 -2.21 -20.44 -16.31
CA VAL A 476 -0.91 -19.80 -16.22
C VAL A 476 -0.74 -19.18 -14.83
N TYR A 477 0.41 -19.39 -14.22
CA TYR A 477 0.84 -18.86 -12.93
C TYR A 477 2.04 -17.96 -13.14
N SER A 478 2.24 -16.96 -12.31
CA SER A 478 3.40 -16.09 -12.37
C SER A 478 4.04 -15.91 -11.00
N ILE A 479 5.37 -16.00 -10.96
CA ILE A 479 6.19 -15.60 -9.84
C ILE A 479 7.38 -14.80 -10.37
N LYS A 480 7.96 -13.94 -9.54
CA LYS A 480 9.20 -13.27 -9.84
C LYS A 480 10.39 -14.23 -9.69
N ALA A 481 11.42 -14.08 -10.53
CA ALA A 481 12.59 -14.98 -10.47
C ALA A 481 13.29 -14.94 -9.10
N TYR A 482 13.29 -13.78 -8.41
CA TYR A 482 13.85 -13.67 -7.05
C TYR A 482 13.06 -14.46 -5.99
N GLU A 483 11.81 -14.85 -6.24
CA GLU A 483 11.02 -15.68 -5.32
C GLU A 483 11.43 -17.17 -5.36
N ILE A 484 12.16 -17.59 -6.39
CA ILE A 484 12.76 -18.91 -6.44
C ILE A 484 13.94 -18.94 -5.47
N PRO A 485 14.02 -19.93 -4.58
CA PRO A 485 15.10 -19.98 -3.60
C PRO A 485 16.45 -20.10 -4.28
N GLU A 486 17.39 -19.26 -3.84
CA GLU A 486 18.79 -19.38 -4.18
C GLU A 486 19.40 -20.58 -3.46
N THR A 487 20.14 -21.40 -4.16
CA THR A 487 20.72 -22.60 -3.58
C THR A 487 22.07 -22.91 -4.21
N LEU A 488 22.90 -23.62 -3.48
CA LEU A 488 24.18 -24.13 -3.99
C LEU A 488 23.97 -25.05 -5.21
N LYS A 489 24.97 -25.12 -6.10
CA LYS A 489 24.95 -25.96 -7.32
C LYS A 489 24.52 -27.41 -7.05
N ALA A 490 24.98 -28.01 -5.97
CA ALA A 490 24.66 -29.39 -5.61
C ALA A 490 23.31 -29.60 -4.91
N ALA A 491 22.57 -28.53 -4.56
CA ALA A 491 21.29 -28.65 -3.88
C ALA A 491 20.15 -29.04 -4.83
N ARG A 492 19.12 -29.72 -4.33
CA ARG A 492 17.97 -30.21 -5.12
C ARG A 492 17.00 -29.11 -5.54
N GLY A 493 17.01 -27.96 -4.87
CA GLY A 493 16.00 -26.91 -5.07
C GLY A 493 14.68 -27.18 -4.32
N ARG A 494 13.62 -26.44 -4.66
CA ARG A 494 12.29 -26.52 -4.01
C ARG A 494 11.24 -26.98 -5.02
N ALA A 495 10.31 -27.81 -4.57
CA ALA A 495 9.21 -28.25 -5.43
C ALA A 495 8.34 -27.07 -5.83
N ILE A 496 8.01 -26.94 -7.12
CA ILE A 496 7.24 -25.84 -7.70
C ILE A 496 5.86 -25.69 -7.07
N ILE A 497 5.24 -26.77 -6.66
CA ILE A 497 3.94 -26.80 -5.96
C ILE A 497 3.95 -26.02 -4.64
N ASN A 498 5.11 -25.78 -4.05
CA ASN A 498 5.27 -24.95 -2.85
C ASN A 498 5.45 -23.44 -3.15
N LEU A 499 5.63 -23.08 -4.42
CA LEU A 499 5.82 -21.70 -4.86
C LEU A 499 4.57 -21.11 -5.53
N ILE A 500 3.79 -21.96 -6.24
CA ILE A 500 2.55 -21.59 -6.92
C ILE A 500 1.40 -22.51 -6.50
N GLN A 501 0.17 -22.00 -6.56
CA GLN A 501 -1.02 -22.73 -6.10
C GLN A 501 -1.54 -23.66 -7.21
N VAL A 502 -0.86 -24.77 -7.42
CA VAL A 502 -1.23 -25.80 -8.43
C VAL A 502 -2.29 -26.74 -7.85
N GLU A 503 -3.28 -27.12 -8.62
CA GLU A 503 -4.31 -28.08 -8.22
C GLU A 503 -3.79 -29.52 -8.23
N THR A 504 -4.42 -30.40 -7.46
CA THR A 504 -4.04 -31.83 -7.41
C THR A 504 -4.14 -32.46 -8.80
N GLY A 505 -3.04 -33.07 -9.25
CA GLY A 505 -2.95 -33.72 -10.58
C GLY A 505 -2.68 -32.76 -11.76
N GLU A 506 -2.50 -31.49 -11.51
CA GLU A 506 -2.07 -30.50 -12.51
C GLU A 506 -0.56 -30.56 -12.71
N LYS A 507 -0.08 -30.55 -13.95
CA LYS A 507 1.35 -30.61 -14.31
C LYS A 507 1.77 -29.34 -15.04
N ILE A 508 3.01 -28.90 -14.84
CA ILE A 508 3.57 -27.74 -15.54
C ILE A 508 4.11 -28.20 -16.90
N THR A 509 3.52 -27.68 -17.97
CA THR A 509 3.86 -27.99 -19.36
C THR A 509 4.99 -27.09 -19.86
N ALA A 510 4.99 -25.80 -19.53
CA ALA A 510 5.99 -24.83 -20.00
C ALA A 510 6.35 -23.81 -18.93
N VAL A 511 7.59 -23.30 -18.98
CA VAL A 511 8.06 -22.16 -18.20
C VAL A 511 8.71 -21.17 -19.15
N ILE A 512 8.20 -19.94 -19.16
CA ILE A 512 8.66 -18.88 -20.08
C ILE A 512 9.01 -17.63 -19.28
N PRO A 513 10.24 -17.14 -19.37
CA PRO A 513 10.64 -15.86 -18.77
C PRO A 513 10.00 -14.71 -19.54
N MET A 514 9.41 -13.76 -18.82
CA MET A 514 8.82 -12.54 -19.36
C MET A 514 9.62 -11.34 -18.88
N LYS A 515 10.31 -10.68 -19.81
CA LYS A 515 11.03 -9.41 -19.55
C LYS A 515 10.03 -8.25 -19.46
N GLU A 516 10.37 -7.18 -18.75
CA GLU A 516 9.48 -6.03 -18.52
C GLU A 516 8.93 -5.36 -19.79
N LYS A 517 9.64 -5.46 -20.92
CA LYS A 517 9.23 -4.93 -22.22
C LYS A 517 9.31 -6.04 -23.27
N CYS A 518 8.51 -7.09 -23.13
CA CYS A 518 8.47 -8.17 -24.09
C CYS A 518 7.30 -7.94 -25.07
N GLU A 519 7.65 -7.58 -26.30
CA GLU A 519 6.72 -7.56 -27.43
C GLU A 519 6.71 -8.94 -28.07
N GLY A 520 5.58 -9.43 -28.56
CA GLY A 520 5.44 -10.72 -29.17
C GLY A 520 4.21 -11.47 -28.66
N PHE A 521 4.18 -12.78 -28.90
CA PHE A 521 3.02 -13.60 -28.64
C PHE A 521 3.37 -14.90 -27.93
N MET A 522 2.41 -15.39 -27.14
CA MET A 522 2.39 -16.76 -26.64
C MET A 522 1.61 -17.64 -27.60
N PHE A 523 2.27 -18.60 -28.22
CA PHE A 523 1.65 -19.61 -29.09
C PHE A 523 1.43 -20.89 -28.28
N MET A 524 0.20 -21.38 -28.27
CA MET A 524 -0.25 -22.52 -27.45
C MET A 524 -0.87 -23.58 -28.32
N ALA A 525 -0.63 -24.87 -28.01
CA ALA A 525 -1.24 -26.01 -28.69
C ALA A 525 -1.83 -27.01 -27.70
N THR A 526 -3.03 -27.51 -28.00
CA THR A 526 -3.74 -28.49 -27.17
C THR A 526 -3.74 -29.87 -27.82
N ALA A 527 -3.97 -30.92 -27.02
CA ALA A 527 -4.00 -32.31 -27.47
C ALA A 527 -5.05 -32.56 -28.57
N HIS A 528 -6.24 -31.93 -28.51
CA HIS A 528 -7.28 -32.07 -29.53
C HIS A 528 -7.03 -31.20 -30.80
N GLY A 529 -5.81 -30.64 -30.93
CA GLY A 529 -5.40 -29.95 -32.15
C GLY A 529 -5.93 -28.51 -32.26
N VAL A 530 -6.20 -27.86 -31.15
CA VAL A 530 -6.52 -26.45 -31.10
C VAL A 530 -5.25 -25.66 -30.88
N VAL A 531 -5.08 -24.54 -31.58
CA VAL A 531 -3.98 -23.61 -31.38
C VAL A 531 -4.50 -22.21 -31.12
N LYS A 532 -3.71 -21.45 -30.41
CA LYS A 532 -4.04 -20.11 -30.03
C LYS A 532 -2.80 -19.24 -29.98
N LYS A 533 -2.93 -18.00 -30.45
CA LYS A 533 -1.94 -16.95 -30.33
C LYS A 533 -2.49 -15.83 -29.46
N THR A 534 -1.76 -15.39 -28.45
CA THR A 534 -2.17 -14.36 -27.48
C THR A 534 -1.01 -13.40 -27.25
N GLU A 535 -1.28 -12.10 -27.30
CA GLU A 535 -0.27 -11.08 -27.04
C GLU A 535 0.35 -11.23 -25.65
N MET A 536 1.66 -11.01 -25.56
CA MET A 536 2.42 -11.10 -24.33
C MET A 536 1.91 -10.15 -23.24
N ALA A 537 1.40 -8.96 -23.63
CA ALA A 537 0.82 -7.97 -22.75
C ALA A 537 -0.36 -8.52 -21.90
N GLU A 538 -1.13 -9.48 -22.42
CA GLU A 538 -2.23 -10.13 -21.70
C GLU A 538 -1.77 -10.94 -20.47
N PHE A 539 -0.48 -11.24 -20.39
CA PHE A 539 0.14 -12.00 -19.30
C PHE A 539 0.86 -11.11 -18.27
N ALA A 540 0.91 -9.79 -18.45
CA ALA A 540 1.62 -8.87 -17.55
C ALA A 540 1.10 -8.87 -16.10
N SER A 541 -0.18 -9.19 -15.86
CA SER A 541 -0.80 -9.15 -14.53
C SER A 541 -1.33 -10.52 -14.07
N ILE A 542 -0.49 -11.55 -14.10
CA ILE A 542 -0.82 -12.88 -13.59
C ILE A 542 -0.45 -12.98 -12.10
N ARG A 543 -1.30 -13.61 -11.29
CA ARG A 543 -1.08 -13.84 -9.86
C ARG A 543 -0.62 -15.28 -9.59
N LYS A 544 -0.07 -15.53 -8.39
CA LYS A 544 0.31 -16.88 -7.92
C LYS A 544 -0.85 -17.87 -7.86
N SER A 545 -2.10 -17.38 -7.72
CA SER A 545 -3.33 -18.20 -7.78
C SER A 545 -3.71 -18.65 -9.18
N GLY A 546 -2.98 -18.19 -10.21
CA GLY A 546 -3.18 -18.53 -11.61
C GLY A 546 -4.36 -17.83 -12.27
N LYS A 547 -4.33 -17.84 -13.59
CA LYS A 547 -5.42 -17.38 -14.46
C LYS A 547 -5.55 -18.35 -15.65
N ILE A 548 -6.68 -18.31 -16.32
CA ILE A 548 -6.87 -19.09 -17.56
C ILE A 548 -6.00 -18.49 -18.66
N ALA A 549 -5.14 -19.31 -19.28
CA ALA A 549 -4.36 -18.99 -20.46
C ALA A 549 -5.08 -19.37 -21.74
N VAL A 550 -5.70 -20.55 -21.75
CA VAL A 550 -6.53 -21.05 -22.83
C VAL A 550 -7.73 -21.82 -22.25
N ARG A 551 -8.90 -21.63 -22.85
CA ARG A 551 -10.09 -22.38 -22.47
C ARG A 551 -10.06 -23.73 -23.19
N LEU A 552 -9.91 -24.78 -22.40
CA LEU A 552 -9.91 -26.19 -22.91
C LEU A 552 -11.33 -26.73 -22.98
N ASP A 553 -11.54 -27.67 -23.90
CA ASP A 553 -12.73 -28.52 -23.95
C ASP A 553 -12.61 -29.65 -22.92
N GLU A 554 -13.72 -30.34 -22.67
CA GLU A 554 -13.73 -31.49 -21.77
C GLU A 554 -12.81 -32.61 -22.32
N GLY A 555 -11.87 -33.07 -21.53
CA GLY A 555 -10.88 -34.08 -21.91
C GLY A 555 -9.70 -33.58 -22.73
N ASP A 556 -9.60 -32.26 -23.04
CA ASP A 556 -8.46 -31.68 -23.74
C ASP A 556 -7.39 -31.20 -22.74
N GLU A 557 -6.14 -31.22 -23.18
CA GLU A 557 -4.99 -30.76 -22.37
C GLU A 557 -4.10 -29.81 -23.19
N LEU A 558 -3.47 -28.83 -22.48
CA LEU A 558 -2.45 -27.99 -23.07
C LEU A 558 -1.14 -28.79 -23.17
N VAL A 559 -0.64 -29.01 -24.39
CA VAL A 559 0.53 -29.83 -24.65
C VAL A 559 1.80 -29.01 -24.76
N ALA A 560 1.74 -27.89 -25.47
CA ALA A 560 2.94 -27.06 -25.71
C ALA A 560 2.59 -25.57 -25.69
N VAL A 561 3.55 -24.78 -25.19
CA VAL A 561 3.54 -23.31 -25.21
C VAL A 561 4.93 -22.85 -25.57
N ASP A 562 5.03 -21.89 -26.48
CA ASP A 562 6.28 -21.25 -26.83
C ASP A 562 6.07 -19.78 -27.16
N PHE A 563 7.15 -19.02 -27.14
CA PHE A 563 7.16 -17.59 -27.47
C PHE A 563 7.40 -17.41 -28.98
N THR A 564 6.71 -16.45 -29.62
CA THR A 564 6.88 -16.08 -31.02
C THR A 564 6.94 -14.56 -31.18
N GLU A 565 7.67 -14.09 -32.22
CA GLU A 565 7.80 -12.67 -32.54
C GLU A 565 6.71 -12.17 -33.53
N GLY A 566 5.88 -13.05 -34.06
CA GLY A 566 4.76 -12.69 -34.94
C GLY A 566 4.95 -13.08 -36.40
N ASP A 567 6.06 -13.70 -36.81
CA ASP A 567 6.39 -14.02 -38.19
C ASP A 567 7.00 -15.43 -38.40
N GLU A 568 6.95 -16.28 -37.37
CA GLU A 568 7.54 -17.60 -37.48
C GLU A 568 6.63 -18.64 -38.11
N ASP A 569 7.23 -19.74 -38.53
CA ASP A 569 6.54 -20.96 -38.93
C ASP A 569 6.42 -21.90 -37.72
N ILE A 570 5.24 -22.46 -37.56
CA ILE A 570 4.93 -23.41 -36.49
C ILE A 570 4.77 -24.80 -37.09
N ILE A 571 5.39 -25.81 -36.46
CA ILE A 571 5.15 -27.22 -36.79
C ILE A 571 4.48 -27.92 -35.63
N ILE A 572 3.46 -28.70 -35.91
CA ILE A 572 2.69 -29.49 -34.94
C ILE A 572 2.65 -30.93 -35.39
N ALA A 573 2.83 -31.86 -34.46
CA ALA A 573 2.84 -33.30 -34.76
C ALA A 573 1.81 -34.06 -33.94
N SER A 574 1.14 -35.02 -34.56
CA SER A 574 0.20 -35.94 -33.92
C SER A 574 0.82 -37.29 -33.58
N ASN A 575 0.19 -38.01 -32.65
CA ASN A 575 0.64 -39.34 -32.20
C ASN A 575 0.67 -40.36 -33.36
N SER A 576 -0.27 -40.28 -34.30
CA SER A 576 -0.27 -41.13 -35.52
C SER A 576 0.87 -40.79 -36.50
N GLY A 577 1.72 -39.82 -36.16
CA GLY A 577 2.89 -39.42 -36.94
C GLY A 577 2.60 -38.51 -38.13
N LYS A 578 1.47 -37.80 -38.13
CA LYS A 578 1.22 -36.70 -39.07
C LYS A 578 1.75 -35.39 -38.49
N CYS A 579 2.25 -34.50 -39.34
CA CYS A 579 2.65 -33.18 -38.96
C CYS A 579 2.20 -32.13 -39.96
N ILE A 580 1.97 -30.90 -39.46
CA ILE A 580 1.59 -29.77 -40.30
C ILE A 580 2.51 -28.58 -39.95
N ARG A 581 3.08 -27.95 -40.99
CA ARG A 581 3.83 -26.71 -40.90
C ARG A 581 3.00 -25.58 -41.50
N PHE A 582 2.77 -24.50 -40.76
CA PHE A 582 2.03 -23.35 -41.22
C PHE A 582 2.60 -22.07 -40.58
N SER A 583 2.26 -20.91 -41.18
CA SER A 583 2.64 -19.63 -40.61
C SER A 583 1.82 -19.29 -39.38
N GLU A 584 2.44 -18.74 -38.33
CA GLU A 584 1.67 -18.20 -37.19
C GLU A 584 0.71 -17.09 -37.59
N ARG A 585 0.95 -16.39 -38.73
CA ARG A 585 0.05 -15.37 -39.29
C ARG A 585 -1.32 -15.96 -39.71
N ASP A 586 -1.40 -17.27 -39.94
CA ASP A 586 -2.67 -17.96 -40.20
C ASP A 586 -3.55 -18.07 -38.92
N VAL A 587 -3.03 -17.73 -37.75
CA VAL A 587 -3.74 -17.73 -36.48
C VAL A 587 -3.91 -16.29 -36.01
N SER A 588 -5.16 -15.84 -35.96
CA SER A 588 -5.49 -14.50 -35.45
C SER A 588 -5.17 -14.37 -33.98
N ASP A 589 -4.82 -13.16 -33.58
CA ASP A 589 -4.59 -12.83 -32.17
C ASP A 589 -5.88 -12.95 -31.36
N MET A 590 -5.81 -13.57 -30.19
CA MET A 590 -6.98 -13.89 -29.38
C MET A 590 -6.69 -13.59 -27.91
N GLY A 591 -7.69 -13.01 -27.24
CA GLY A 591 -7.62 -12.77 -25.80
C GLY A 591 -7.50 -14.05 -25.00
N ARG A 592 -6.93 -13.97 -23.80
CA ARG A 592 -6.54 -15.09 -22.95
C ARG A 592 -7.65 -16.11 -22.64
N ASN A 593 -8.90 -15.67 -22.48
CA ASN A 593 -10.04 -16.55 -22.16
C ASN A 593 -10.69 -17.25 -23.39
N SER A 594 -10.11 -17.10 -24.57
CA SER A 594 -10.65 -17.74 -25.81
C SER A 594 -10.19 -19.18 -25.91
N ARG A 595 -10.92 -19.96 -26.73
CA ARG A 595 -10.66 -21.38 -27.00
C ARG A 595 -9.52 -21.59 -27.99
N GLY A 596 -9.39 -20.76 -29.00
CA GLY A 596 -8.46 -20.95 -30.11
C GLY A 596 -9.11 -21.50 -31.40
N VAL A 597 -8.28 -21.86 -32.36
CA VAL A 597 -8.68 -22.35 -33.69
C VAL A 597 -8.02 -23.68 -34.00
N ARG A 598 -8.62 -24.46 -34.91
CA ARG A 598 -8.08 -25.77 -35.31
C ARG A 598 -6.75 -25.59 -36.04
N SER A 599 -5.73 -26.35 -35.61
CA SER A 599 -4.40 -26.41 -36.25
C SER A 599 -4.34 -27.41 -37.40
N MET A 600 -4.80 -28.64 -37.15
CA MET A 600 -4.86 -29.72 -38.17
C MET A 600 -6.11 -30.58 -38.00
N LYS A 601 -6.42 -31.37 -39.02
CA LYS A 601 -7.50 -32.35 -38.98
C LYS A 601 -6.91 -33.67 -38.44
N LEU A 602 -7.29 -34.02 -37.21
CA LEU A 602 -6.96 -35.28 -36.58
C LEU A 602 -7.92 -36.38 -37.01
N ASP A 603 -7.42 -37.61 -37.05
CA ASP A 603 -8.27 -38.81 -37.22
C ASP A 603 -8.94 -39.17 -35.86
N GLU A 604 -9.85 -40.12 -35.85
CA GLU A 604 -10.47 -40.67 -34.64
C GLU A 604 -9.37 -41.28 -33.75
N ASP A 605 -9.34 -40.95 -32.45
CA ASP A 605 -8.33 -41.37 -31.45
C ASP A 605 -6.91 -40.81 -31.64
N ASP A 606 -6.66 -39.86 -32.59
CA ASP A 606 -5.37 -39.19 -32.76
C ASP A 606 -5.33 -37.89 -31.95
N TYR A 607 -4.16 -37.55 -31.41
CA TYR A 607 -3.96 -36.35 -30.61
C TYR A 607 -2.60 -35.72 -30.91
N ILE A 608 -2.46 -34.43 -30.61
CA ILE A 608 -1.21 -33.71 -30.76
C ILE A 608 -0.28 -34.11 -29.61
N VAL A 609 0.97 -34.44 -29.96
CA VAL A 609 2.02 -34.81 -28.98
C VAL A 609 3.01 -33.68 -28.74
N ASP A 610 3.24 -32.82 -29.75
CA ASP A 610 4.25 -31.75 -29.61
C ASP A 610 4.06 -30.63 -30.63
N MET A 611 4.68 -29.49 -30.34
CA MET A 611 4.73 -28.30 -31.16
C MET A 611 6.14 -27.69 -31.09
N ALA A 612 6.64 -27.14 -32.20
CA ALA A 612 7.87 -26.37 -32.21
C ALA A 612 7.73 -25.13 -33.09
N VAL A 613 8.33 -24.03 -32.63
CA VAL A 613 8.53 -22.78 -33.39
C VAL A 613 9.81 -22.95 -34.20
N LEU A 614 9.71 -22.86 -35.53
CA LEU A 614 10.82 -23.17 -36.43
C LEU A 614 11.83 -22.01 -36.48
N LYS A 615 13.12 -22.32 -36.31
CA LYS A 615 14.24 -21.41 -36.46
C LYS A 615 15.18 -21.88 -37.57
N GLU A 616 15.70 -20.96 -38.34
CA GLU A 616 16.67 -21.26 -39.39
C GLU A 616 17.96 -21.95 -38.79
N GLY A 617 18.52 -22.88 -39.57
CA GLY A 617 19.71 -23.63 -39.15
C GLY A 617 19.48 -24.79 -38.18
N CYS A 618 18.26 -25.05 -37.76
CA CYS A 618 17.90 -26.19 -36.91
C CYS A 618 17.32 -27.36 -37.75
N GLU A 619 17.24 -28.52 -37.14
CA GLU A 619 16.70 -29.75 -37.72
C GLU A 619 15.55 -30.28 -36.86
N ILE A 620 14.62 -31.03 -37.47
CA ILE A 620 13.51 -31.65 -36.75
C ILE A 620 13.91 -33.05 -36.31
N LEU A 621 13.95 -33.27 -35.00
CA LEU A 621 14.06 -34.58 -34.39
C LEU A 621 12.69 -35.17 -34.16
N THR A 622 12.47 -36.41 -34.58
CA THR A 622 11.27 -37.21 -34.28
C THR A 622 11.67 -38.45 -33.49
N VAL A 623 10.90 -38.79 -32.44
CA VAL A 623 11.14 -39.96 -31.57
C VAL A 623 9.84 -40.75 -31.40
N THR A 624 9.92 -42.10 -31.46
CA THR A 624 8.77 -43.01 -31.39
C THR A 624 8.76 -43.84 -30.11
N GLU A 625 7.61 -44.40 -29.76
CA GLU A 625 7.37 -45.23 -28.56
C GLU A 625 8.37 -46.38 -28.41
N ASN A 626 8.76 -47.06 -29.50
CA ASN A 626 9.62 -48.24 -29.46
C ASN A 626 11.11 -47.93 -29.63
N GLY A 627 11.49 -46.65 -29.41
CA GLY A 627 12.88 -46.24 -29.33
C GLY A 627 13.57 -45.97 -30.68
N PHE A 628 12.81 -45.65 -31.72
CA PHE A 628 13.35 -45.17 -32.97
C PHE A 628 13.36 -43.63 -33.01
N GLY A 629 14.34 -43.06 -33.72
CA GLY A 629 14.42 -41.61 -33.90
C GLY A 629 15.25 -41.25 -35.11
N LYS A 630 15.04 -40.03 -35.60
CA LYS A 630 15.83 -39.44 -36.70
C LYS A 630 15.79 -37.95 -36.67
N ARG A 631 16.82 -37.31 -37.27
CA ARG A 631 16.80 -35.91 -37.62
C ARG A 631 16.41 -35.73 -39.09
N SER A 632 15.71 -34.67 -39.41
CA SER A 632 15.29 -34.33 -40.78
C SER A 632 15.42 -32.82 -40.99
N GLU A 633 15.73 -32.41 -42.24
CA GLU A 633 15.82 -30.99 -42.62
C GLU A 633 14.45 -30.34 -42.57
N LEU A 634 14.40 -29.05 -42.22
CA LEU A 634 13.15 -28.25 -42.19
C LEU A 634 12.46 -28.23 -43.55
N ASP A 635 13.20 -28.19 -44.66
CA ASP A 635 12.68 -28.12 -46.01
C ASP A 635 11.97 -29.40 -46.45
N ALA A 636 12.16 -30.52 -45.77
CA ALA A 636 11.41 -31.74 -45.96
C ALA A 636 9.93 -31.60 -45.56
N TYR A 637 9.60 -30.58 -44.76
CA TYR A 637 8.25 -30.30 -44.27
C TYR A 637 7.68 -29.06 -44.98
N ARG A 638 6.90 -29.27 -46.03
CA ARG A 638 6.30 -28.19 -46.82
C ARG A 638 5.35 -27.35 -45.98
N ARG A 639 5.38 -26.02 -46.13
CA ARG A 639 4.41 -25.10 -45.56
C ARG A 639 3.02 -25.34 -46.14
N GLN A 640 1.99 -25.36 -45.33
CA GLN A 640 0.59 -25.59 -45.66
C GLN A 640 -0.30 -24.57 -44.96
N THR A 641 -1.53 -24.43 -45.36
CA THR A 641 -2.54 -23.72 -44.58
C THR A 641 -2.96 -24.58 -43.39
N ARG A 642 -3.22 -23.93 -42.22
CA ARG A 642 -3.74 -24.62 -41.02
C ARG A 642 -5.04 -25.41 -41.32
N ALA A 643 -5.44 -26.31 -40.41
CA ALA A 643 -6.61 -27.17 -40.50
C ALA A 643 -6.56 -28.20 -41.65
N GLY A 644 -5.39 -28.40 -42.28
CA GLY A 644 -5.15 -29.47 -43.26
C GLY A 644 -4.94 -30.85 -42.60
N LYS A 645 -4.81 -31.91 -43.42
CA LYS A 645 -4.49 -33.27 -42.97
C LYS A 645 -3.01 -33.47 -42.61
N GLY A 646 -2.16 -32.49 -42.91
CA GLY A 646 -0.70 -32.59 -42.69
C GLY A 646 0.00 -33.55 -43.64
N VAL A 647 1.27 -33.83 -43.32
CA VAL A 647 2.14 -34.79 -44.03
C VAL A 647 2.69 -35.79 -43.02
N LYS A 648 3.07 -37.00 -43.49
CA LYS A 648 3.70 -38.01 -42.61
C LYS A 648 5.07 -37.52 -42.12
N ALA A 649 5.33 -37.57 -40.81
CA ALA A 649 6.61 -37.24 -40.19
C ALA A 649 7.60 -38.43 -40.22
N GLY A 650 7.12 -39.63 -40.45
CA GLY A 650 7.91 -40.86 -40.50
C GLY A 650 7.13 -42.04 -41.11
N GLU A 651 7.79 -43.18 -41.14
CA GLU A 651 7.16 -44.48 -41.34
C GLU A 651 6.91 -45.12 -39.99
N PHE A 652 5.64 -45.16 -39.59
CA PHE A 652 5.18 -45.69 -38.30
C PHE A 652 4.54 -47.04 -38.51
N THR A 653 5.09 -48.09 -37.90
CA THR A 653 4.70 -49.49 -37.98
C THR A 653 4.60 -50.06 -36.58
N GLU A 654 4.08 -51.27 -36.41
CA GLU A 654 4.08 -51.96 -35.11
C GLU A 654 5.49 -52.06 -34.49
N GLU A 655 6.55 -52.11 -35.30
CA GLU A 655 7.94 -52.15 -34.83
C GLU A 655 8.42 -50.80 -34.29
N THR A 656 8.04 -49.69 -34.87
CA THR A 656 8.46 -48.37 -34.44
C THR A 656 7.56 -47.80 -33.35
N GLY A 657 6.32 -48.19 -33.28
CA GLY A 657 5.30 -47.56 -32.47
C GLY A 657 4.89 -46.17 -32.99
N ASN A 658 4.07 -45.50 -32.23
CA ASN A 658 3.58 -44.14 -32.50
C ASN A 658 4.62 -43.04 -32.23
N LEU A 659 4.39 -41.84 -32.73
CA LEU A 659 5.23 -40.69 -32.45
C LEU A 659 4.98 -40.21 -31.02
N VAL A 660 6.06 -40.00 -30.24
CA VAL A 660 6.01 -39.48 -28.86
C VAL A 660 6.42 -38.01 -28.77
N GLY A 661 7.35 -37.57 -29.64
CA GLY A 661 7.81 -36.19 -29.58
C GLY A 661 8.45 -35.72 -30.88
N LEU A 662 8.34 -34.39 -31.08
CA LEU A 662 8.98 -33.65 -32.15
C LEU A 662 9.70 -32.44 -31.54
N LYS A 663 11.04 -32.39 -31.73
CA LYS A 663 11.84 -31.27 -31.18
C LYS A 663 12.67 -30.61 -32.25
N LEU A 664 12.81 -29.29 -32.13
CA LEU A 664 13.75 -28.52 -32.93
C LEU A 664 15.14 -28.62 -32.30
N VAL A 665 16.09 -29.16 -33.02
CA VAL A 665 17.44 -29.42 -32.50
C VAL A 665 18.54 -28.88 -33.44
N SER A 666 19.66 -28.42 -32.85
CA SER A 666 20.90 -28.23 -33.56
C SER A 666 21.80 -29.44 -33.34
N PRO A 667 22.82 -29.67 -34.18
CA PRO A 667 23.75 -30.82 -34.03
C PRO A 667 24.44 -30.90 -32.67
N ASP A 668 24.64 -29.75 -32.03
CA ASP A 668 25.36 -29.62 -30.73
C ASP A 668 24.46 -29.76 -29.51
N ASP A 669 23.16 -29.86 -29.70
CA ASP A 669 22.22 -30.03 -28.61
C ASP A 669 22.27 -31.44 -28.00
N ASP A 670 22.07 -31.50 -26.68
CA ASP A 670 21.85 -32.78 -25.99
C ASP A 670 20.35 -33.08 -25.88
N ILE A 671 20.04 -34.37 -26.01
CA ILE A 671 18.68 -34.88 -25.94
C ILE A 671 18.61 -35.90 -24.81
N VAL A 672 17.54 -35.87 -24.05
CA VAL A 672 17.17 -36.90 -23.06
C VAL A 672 15.88 -37.57 -23.54
N VAL A 673 15.95 -38.88 -23.63
CA VAL A 673 14.80 -39.77 -23.97
C VAL A 673 14.49 -40.61 -22.74
N ILE A 674 13.21 -40.67 -22.36
CA ILE A 674 12.76 -41.31 -21.11
C ILE A 674 11.73 -42.37 -21.46
N ALA A 675 11.88 -43.54 -20.86
CA ALA A 675 10.94 -44.64 -20.92
C ALA A 675 10.00 -44.67 -19.68
N ASP A 676 8.84 -45.29 -19.79
CA ASP A 676 7.82 -45.44 -18.75
C ASP A 676 8.29 -46.20 -17.52
N ASN A 677 9.36 -47.00 -17.63
CA ASN A 677 10.01 -47.70 -16.53
C ASN A 677 11.08 -46.84 -15.79
N GLY A 678 11.13 -45.53 -16.07
CA GLY A 678 12.09 -44.58 -15.42
C GLY A 678 13.49 -44.60 -16.01
N VAL A 679 13.80 -45.40 -17.00
CA VAL A 679 15.13 -45.42 -17.64
C VAL A 679 15.24 -44.25 -18.61
N ALA A 680 16.23 -43.39 -18.38
CA ALA A 680 16.57 -42.25 -19.22
C ALA A 680 17.95 -42.42 -19.89
N ILE A 681 18.04 -41.97 -21.14
CA ILE A 681 19.34 -41.94 -21.89
C ILE A 681 19.58 -40.51 -22.40
N ARG A 682 20.75 -39.97 -22.14
CA ARG A 682 21.21 -38.70 -22.68
C ARG A 682 22.20 -38.96 -23.86
N MET A 683 21.98 -38.25 -24.97
CA MET A 683 22.84 -38.36 -26.15
C MET A 683 22.89 -37.01 -26.88
N ARG A 684 23.96 -36.77 -27.66
CA ARG A 684 24.04 -35.62 -28.55
C ARG A 684 23.13 -35.81 -29.76
N ALA A 685 22.49 -34.73 -30.22
CA ALA A 685 21.67 -34.74 -31.41
C ALA A 685 22.47 -35.17 -32.64
N SER A 686 23.74 -34.74 -32.75
CA SER A 686 24.67 -35.18 -33.83
C SER A 686 24.85 -36.69 -33.92
N GLY A 687 24.71 -37.42 -32.80
CA GLY A 687 24.77 -38.90 -32.78
C GLY A 687 23.58 -39.59 -33.41
N ILE A 688 22.46 -38.87 -33.68
CA ILE A 688 21.29 -39.40 -34.37
C ILE A 688 21.40 -39.10 -35.84
N SER A 689 21.31 -40.14 -36.66
CA SER A 689 21.45 -40.03 -38.11
C SER A 689 20.35 -39.16 -38.75
N LYS A 690 20.75 -38.45 -39.81
CA LYS A 690 19.87 -37.57 -40.59
C LYS A 690 19.23 -38.37 -41.74
N PHE A 691 17.94 -38.30 -41.84
CA PHE A 691 17.15 -39.02 -42.84
C PHE A 691 16.04 -38.16 -43.43
N GLY A 692 15.55 -38.57 -44.62
CA GLY A 692 14.38 -37.96 -45.20
C GLY A 692 13.11 -38.16 -44.34
N ARG A 693 12.19 -37.24 -44.48
CA ARG A 693 10.96 -37.15 -43.66
C ARG A 693 10.17 -38.47 -43.54
N ALA A 694 10.00 -39.23 -44.62
CA ALA A 694 9.12 -40.41 -44.70
C ALA A 694 9.81 -41.74 -44.34
N THR A 695 10.99 -41.72 -43.68
CA THR A 695 11.74 -42.93 -43.32
C THR A 695 11.49 -43.35 -41.87
N LYS A 696 11.81 -44.60 -41.54
CA LYS A 696 11.69 -45.24 -40.22
C LYS A 696 12.62 -44.65 -39.16
N GLY A 697 13.81 -44.14 -39.56
CA GLY A 697 14.89 -43.71 -38.67
C GLY A 697 15.73 -44.87 -38.13
N VAL A 698 16.53 -44.57 -37.07
CA VAL A 698 17.40 -45.53 -36.39
C VAL A 698 16.95 -45.76 -34.96
N ARG A 699 17.35 -46.90 -34.38
CA ARG A 699 17.08 -47.17 -32.96
C ARG A 699 18.02 -46.33 -32.09
N ILE A 700 17.46 -45.38 -31.36
CA ILE A 700 18.19 -44.46 -30.46
C ILE A 700 18.24 -45.00 -29.03
N MET A 701 17.27 -45.83 -28.62
CA MET A 701 17.22 -46.48 -27.31
C MET A 701 16.77 -47.92 -27.43
N ARG A 702 17.45 -48.85 -26.72
CA ARG A 702 17.04 -50.24 -26.58
C ARG A 702 16.19 -50.38 -25.30
N LEU A 703 14.91 -50.67 -25.48
CA LEU A 703 13.97 -50.89 -24.39
C LEU A 703 14.02 -52.36 -23.93
N LYS A 704 13.78 -52.59 -22.64
CA LYS A 704 13.66 -53.93 -22.05
C LYS A 704 12.20 -54.25 -21.76
N GLY A 705 11.77 -55.46 -22.14
CA GLY A 705 10.36 -55.87 -21.98
C GLY A 705 9.40 -55.05 -22.80
N ASP A 706 8.23 -54.74 -22.26
CA ASP A 706 7.17 -53.95 -22.92
C ASP A 706 7.29 -52.43 -22.64
N ALA A 707 8.45 -51.97 -22.16
CA ALA A 707 8.68 -50.56 -21.88
C ALA A 707 8.54 -49.71 -23.15
N LYS A 708 7.98 -48.50 -23.01
CA LYS A 708 7.79 -47.54 -24.09
C LYS A 708 8.42 -46.20 -23.74
N ILE A 709 8.88 -45.47 -24.75
CA ILE A 709 9.30 -44.08 -24.56
C ILE A 709 8.06 -43.22 -24.32
N VAL A 710 8.10 -42.40 -23.31
CA VAL A 710 7.01 -41.51 -22.91
C VAL A 710 7.36 -40.04 -23.07
N SER A 711 8.67 -39.67 -23.11
CA SER A 711 9.08 -38.27 -23.24
C SER A 711 10.40 -38.12 -23.97
N VAL A 712 10.53 -37.04 -24.71
CA VAL A 712 11.79 -36.57 -25.29
C VAL A 712 11.94 -35.10 -25.02
N THR A 713 13.10 -34.73 -24.50
CA THR A 713 13.39 -33.35 -24.09
C THR A 713 14.76 -32.93 -24.63
N LYS A 714 14.85 -31.68 -25.04
CA LYS A 714 16.12 -31.00 -25.37
C LYS A 714 16.73 -30.50 -24.08
N CYS A 715 18.00 -30.84 -23.83
CA CYS A 715 18.77 -30.33 -22.73
C CYS A 715 19.84 -29.36 -23.25
N VAL A 716 20.16 -28.34 -22.45
CA VAL A 716 21.29 -27.47 -22.72
C VAL A 716 22.58 -28.30 -22.54
N SER A 717 23.42 -28.37 -23.54
CA SER A 717 24.69 -29.09 -23.42
C SER A 717 25.66 -28.30 -22.55
N SER A 718 26.52 -29.00 -21.79
CA SER A 718 27.58 -28.38 -21.00
C SER A 718 28.59 -27.54 -21.82
N GLU A 719 28.57 -27.66 -23.13
CA GLU A 719 29.40 -26.86 -24.07
C GLU A 719 28.62 -25.61 -24.56
N ASN A 720 27.29 -25.68 -24.68
CA ASN A 720 26.44 -24.53 -25.00
C ASN A 720 26.26 -23.56 -23.81
N ASP A 721 26.40 -24.02 -22.57
CA ASP A 721 26.50 -23.15 -21.39
C ASP A 721 27.60 -22.08 -21.58
N LYS A 722 28.70 -22.43 -22.31
CA LYS A 722 29.78 -21.50 -22.64
C LYS A 722 29.44 -20.52 -23.77
N ALA A 723 28.60 -20.92 -24.71
CA ALA A 723 28.22 -20.07 -25.85
C ALA A 723 27.19 -19.03 -25.49
N ILE A 724 26.23 -19.36 -24.60
CA ILE A 724 25.21 -18.45 -24.09
C ILE A 724 25.87 -17.35 -23.23
N MET A 725 26.87 -17.71 -22.41
CA MET A 725 27.63 -16.75 -21.61
C MET A 725 28.52 -15.82 -22.48
N ASN A 726 29.08 -16.30 -23.62
CA ASN A 726 29.89 -15.47 -24.49
C ASN A 726 29.08 -14.51 -25.38
N THR A 727 27.81 -14.70 -25.53
CA THR A 727 26.98 -13.83 -26.41
C THR A 727 26.47 -12.59 -25.63
N GLU A 728 26.40 -12.66 -24.31
CA GLU A 728 25.95 -11.52 -23.46
C GLU A 728 27.14 -10.61 -23.02
N GLU A 729 28.36 -11.09 -22.93
CA GLU A 729 29.54 -10.24 -22.69
C GLU A 729 29.84 -9.19 -23.79
N LYS A 730 29.23 -9.31 -24.96
CA LYS A 730 29.40 -8.35 -26.07
C LYS A 730 28.45 -7.13 -26.01
N HIS A 731 27.62 -7.02 -25.03
CA HIS A 731 26.66 -5.91 -24.92
C HIS A 731 26.82 -4.96 -23.71
N TYR A 732 27.90 -5.13 -22.95
CA TYR A 732 28.26 -4.16 -21.90
C TYR A 732 29.62 -3.52 -22.20
N ASP A 733 29.66 -2.63 -23.20
CA ASP A 733 30.70 -1.59 -23.24
C ASP A 733 30.33 -0.54 -22.18
N ASN A 734 31.02 -0.60 -21.05
CA ASN A 734 31.04 0.52 -20.10
C ASN A 734 31.61 1.74 -20.79
N PRO A 735 31.04 2.92 -20.71
CA PRO A 735 31.66 4.16 -21.15
C PRO A 735 32.94 4.38 -20.30
N PRO A 736 34.03 4.87 -20.90
CA PRO A 736 35.25 5.12 -20.14
C PRO A 736 35.02 6.15 -19.05
N LEU A 737 35.50 5.87 -17.85
CA LEU A 737 35.53 6.80 -16.72
C LEU A 737 36.31 8.07 -17.13
N PRO A 738 35.90 9.27 -16.65
CA PRO A 738 36.65 10.50 -16.91
C PRO A 738 38.09 10.41 -16.34
N GLU A 739 39.04 10.92 -17.06
CA GLU A 739 40.47 10.85 -16.76
C GLU A 739 40.98 11.67 -15.56
N GLU A 740 40.07 12.17 -14.68
CA GLU A 740 40.45 13.01 -13.54
C GLU A 740 40.81 12.26 -12.24
N ASP A 741 40.48 10.98 -12.12
CA ASP A 741 40.71 10.23 -10.86
C ASP A 741 41.98 9.30 -10.92
N ALA A 742 42.77 9.35 -11.96
CA ALA A 742 43.97 8.54 -12.09
C ALA A 742 45.22 9.16 -11.44
N ALA A 743 45.18 10.40 -11.00
CA ALA A 743 46.32 11.11 -10.43
C ALA A 743 46.45 11.00 -8.90
N GLU A 744 45.35 10.75 -8.18
CA GLU A 744 45.40 10.65 -6.71
C GLU A 744 45.82 9.28 -6.17
N ASN A 745 45.73 8.19 -6.95
CA ASN A 745 46.15 6.85 -6.51
C ASN A 745 47.63 6.55 -6.73
N ALA A 746 48.37 7.45 -7.38
CA ALA A 746 49.84 7.26 -7.59
C ALA A 746 50.67 7.88 -6.45
N GLU A 747 50.12 8.84 -5.69
CA GLU A 747 50.85 9.47 -4.56
C GLU A 747 50.73 8.69 -3.24
N GLU A 748 49.69 7.86 -3.05
CA GLU A 748 49.55 7.02 -1.85
C GLU A 748 50.46 5.74 -1.89
N GLN A 749 50.87 5.26 -3.03
CA GLN A 749 51.76 4.10 -3.13
C GLN A 749 53.24 4.43 -2.97
N GLU A 750 53.65 5.69 -3.17
CA GLU A 750 55.02 6.12 -2.92
C GLU A 750 55.34 6.43 -1.44
N PHE A 751 54.29 6.54 -0.59
CA PHE A 751 54.48 6.81 0.85
C PHE A 751 54.66 5.54 1.70
N VAL A 752 54.22 4.37 1.20
CA VAL A 752 54.32 3.08 1.92
C VAL A 752 55.67 2.41 1.73
N ASP A 753 56.42 2.69 0.64
CA ASP A 753 57.72 2.09 0.37
C ASP A 753 58.90 2.85 0.99
N ARG A 754 58.66 3.89 1.82
CA ARG A 754 59.73 4.63 2.52
C ARG A 754 59.83 4.36 4.02
N GLU A 755 59.00 3.47 4.60
CA GLU A 755 59.05 3.07 6.03
C GLU A 755 59.15 1.55 6.25
N LEU A 756 59.82 0.84 5.32
CA LEU A 756 60.33 -0.52 5.59
C LEU A 756 61.83 -0.58 5.36
#